data_aa61b3d540feb8f4b1825799fc531c90
#
_entry.id   aa61b3d540feb8f4b1825799fc531c90
#
_cell.length_a   1.000
_cell.length_b   1.000
_cell.length_c   1.000
_cell.angle_alpha   90.00
_cell.angle_beta   90.00
_cell.angle_gamma   90.00
#
_symmetry.space_group_name_H-M   'P 1'
#
loop_
_entity.id
_entity.type
_entity.pdbx_description
1 polymer ?
#
loop_
_entity_poly.entity_id
_entity_poly.type
_entity_poly.pdbx_seq_one_letter_code
_entity_poly.pdbx_strand_id
1 'polypeptide(L)'
;MSESESQIEVCEEFSQIAHANIESLLKELNIDEKIALLSGNDFWHTVPIKRLGIPSLRLSDGPNGVRGTRFFGSIPSACLPCGTAIGATFDKDLSRKIGHLLGDEAKAKGAHVVLGPTINIPRGPLGGRGFESFSEDPLLSGVIAGHYCQGLKDRNIIATPKHFVCNDQEHERMAVSSIVTDRAMREIYLLPFMIALRLGKPEAIMTAYNKVNGTHASESRRLIGEILRGEWAWDGLVMSDWFGTYSTSEAIVAGLDLEMPGPTRWRGSALNHAVASNKISIKVLDDRVREVLKLVQRASKSGIPENAPEMKLNRDEDRKLLRKVASDAIVLLKNEDNVLPMNKNKRIAVIGPNSKIAAYSGGGSATLKPYEAVTPFDGIVSSASAGVDFAQGVYAHQLLPVIGKQLRTQDGRVGFSLKFFNNAPGTLNRELLEEREETDFSPFFLDYNHPNLHSIWYADAEGYFTPDESGTYDFGLCVRGTGKLYVDGQLLINNADEQKPGSSFLGTGTVEEKGSLELIAGQTYKILVEWASEKTSKIKVPGIVYFGHGGFRLGAARRISSEEGIEAAVKLASETDQIVLFAGLSSEWESEGEDRLSMKLPPYSDELISRVLDANPNTVVVIQSGTPVEMPWIEQAKSVVQAWYGGNECGRAIADVIFGDTNPSGKLPLTFPQTVKQNPTYLNYRSEGGRVLYGEDVYVGYRYYDELELKPLFPFGHGLSYTTFELSSLNLKRESETELEINVSVKNSGARAGAEVIQVYVAPVSPPIKRPVKELKEFAKVYIEAGSQKLIKFNLDLIRATSFWDEKASSWRSEADTYKILVGTSSRGKFVESEVVLRETTYWSGL
;
A
#
# COMPACT_ATOMS: atom_id res chain seq x y z
N MET A 1 -36.39 -2.80 20.61
CA MET A 1 -36.54 -1.41 20.16
C MET A 1 -36.13 -1.45 18.68
N SER A 2 -37.06 -1.16 17.78
CA SER A 2 -36.88 -1.19 16.33
C SER A 2 -35.85 -0.15 15.93
N GLU A 3 -34.73 -0.59 15.38
CA GLU A 3 -33.85 0.31 14.62
C GLU A 3 -34.65 0.84 13.41
N SER A 4 -34.91 2.13 13.43
CA SER A 4 -35.43 2.83 12.27
C SER A 4 -34.40 2.71 11.16
N GLU A 5 -34.69 1.95 10.11
CA GLU A 5 -34.00 2.07 8.83
C GLU A 5 -34.10 3.55 8.42
N SER A 6 -32.99 4.29 8.57
CA SER A 6 -32.87 5.63 8.01
C SER A 6 -33.05 5.47 6.50
N GLN A 7 -34.12 6.04 5.94
CA GLN A 7 -34.33 6.06 4.50
C GLN A 7 -33.07 6.65 3.85
N ILE A 8 -32.35 5.82 3.11
CA ILE A 8 -31.18 6.25 2.35
C ILE A 8 -31.71 7.13 1.23
N GLU A 9 -31.35 8.41 1.23
CA GLU A 9 -31.73 9.35 0.20
C GLU A 9 -30.96 9.03 -1.07
N VAL A 10 -31.64 8.41 -2.04
CA VAL A 10 -31.09 8.07 -3.36
C VAL A 10 -31.09 9.34 -4.22
N CYS A 11 -29.94 9.67 -4.83
CA CYS A 11 -29.84 10.81 -5.74
C CYS A 11 -30.72 10.65 -6.97
N GLU A 12 -31.19 11.76 -7.53
CA GLU A 12 -32.11 11.77 -8.68
C GLU A 12 -31.59 10.93 -9.85
N GLU A 13 -30.29 11.05 -10.18
CA GLU A 13 -29.64 10.32 -11.28
C GLU A 13 -29.63 8.79 -11.06
N PHE A 14 -29.68 8.34 -9.82
CA PHE A 14 -29.71 6.92 -9.46
C PHE A 14 -31.11 6.40 -9.13
N SER A 15 -32.13 7.26 -9.11
CA SER A 15 -33.49 6.89 -8.69
C SER A 15 -34.10 5.79 -9.53
N GLN A 16 -33.89 5.83 -10.83
CA GLN A 16 -34.43 4.85 -11.77
C GLN A 16 -33.75 3.47 -11.59
N ILE A 17 -32.41 3.41 -11.54
CA ILE A 17 -31.66 2.14 -11.44
C ILE A 17 -31.80 1.51 -10.05
N ALA A 18 -31.96 2.31 -8.99
CA ALA A 18 -32.06 1.80 -7.63
C ALA A 18 -33.15 0.74 -7.42
N HIS A 19 -34.26 0.89 -8.16
CA HIS A 19 -35.42 0.01 -8.08
C HIS A 19 -35.68 -0.79 -9.38
N ALA A 20 -34.79 -0.66 -10.36
CA ALA A 20 -35.00 -1.31 -11.66
C ALA A 20 -34.88 -2.84 -11.55
N ASN A 21 -35.71 -3.52 -12.37
CA ASN A 21 -35.52 -4.95 -12.62
C ASN A 21 -34.39 -5.13 -13.63
N ILE A 22 -33.25 -5.70 -13.20
CA ILE A 22 -32.07 -5.88 -14.03
C ILE A 22 -32.36 -6.73 -15.29
N GLU A 23 -33.19 -7.78 -15.17
CA GLU A 23 -33.50 -8.62 -16.31
C GLU A 23 -34.40 -7.89 -17.35
N SER A 24 -35.18 -6.92 -16.94
CA SER A 24 -35.91 -6.03 -17.84
C SER A 24 -34.97 -5.07 -18.55
N LEU A 25 -34.05 -4.45 -17.83
CA LEU A 25 -33.01 -3.58 -18.41
C LEU A 25 -32.16 -4.32 -19.46
N LEU A 26 -31.76 -5.56 -19.15
CA LEU A 26 -31.00 -6.41 -20.09
C LEU A 26 -31.73 -6.63 -21.42
N LYS A 27 -33.08 -6.73 -21.41
CA LYS A 27 -33.88 -6.87 -22.64
C LYS A 27 -34.00 -5.56 -23.42
N GLU A 28 -33.96 -4.42 -22.74
CA GLU A 28 -34.08 -3.09 -23.34
C GLU A 28 -32.74 -2.57 -23.90
N LEU A 29 -31.62 -3.04 -23.40
CA LEU A 29 -30.28 -2.72 -23.90
C LEU A 29 -30.05 -3.35 -25.27
N ASN A 30 -29.61 -2.55 -26.24
CA ASN A 30 -29.10 -3.08 -27.51
C ASN A 30 -27.67 -3.62 -27.34
N ILE A 31 -27.15 -4.31 -28.37
CA ILE A 31 -25.82 -4.96 -28.29
C ILE A 31 -24.69 -3.97 -28.07
N ASP A 32 -24.73 -2.81 -28.74
CA ASP A 32 -23.69 -1.80 -28.62
C ASP A 32 -23.64 -1.19 -27.20
N GLU A 33 -24.82 -0.96 -26.61
CA GLU A 33 -24.92 -0.49 -25.21
C GLU A 33 -24.43 -1.55 -24.21
N LYS A 34 -24.78 -2.82 -24.44
CA LYS A 34 -24.26 -3.94 -23.63
C LYS A 34 -22.74 -4.00 -23.66
N ILE A 35 -22.15 -3.88 -24.84
CA ILE A 35 -20.71 -3.89 -25.03
C ILE A 35 -20.06 -2.67 -24.38
N ALA A 36 -20.66 -1.48 -24.51
CA ALA A 36 -20.16 -0.25 -23.91
C ALA A 36 -20.10 -0.33 -22.39
N LEU A 37 -21.10 -0.92 -21.73
CA LEU A 37 -21.13 -1.11 -20.27
C LEU A 37 -19.99 -1.98 -19.73
N LEU A 38 -19.34 -2.82 -20.56
CA LEU A 38 -18.26 -3.72 -20.15
C LEU A 38 -16.86 -3.07 -20.19
N SER A 39 -16.81 -1.74 -20.34
CA SER A 39 -15.55 -0.98 -20.33
C SER A 39 -15.69 0.35 -19.59
N GLY A 40 -14.53 0.93 -19.22
CA GLY A 40 -14.50 2.31 -18.76
C GLY A 40 -14.88 3.28 -19.86
N ASN A 41 -15.50 4.40 -19.47
CA ASN A 41 -15.74 5.57 -20.32
C ASN A 41 -14.46 6.38 -20.52
N ASP A 42 -13.76 6.58 -19.43
CA ASP A 42 -12.47 7.25 -19.33
C ASP A 42 -11.58 6.55 -18.30
N PHE A 43 -10.60 7.26 -17.77
CA PHE A 43 -9.63 6.66 -16.83
C PHE A 43 -10.27 6.21 -15.50
N TRP A 44 -11.37 6.86 -15.06
CA TRP A 44 -11.96 6.67 -13.74
C TRP A 44 -13.46 6.40 -13.72
N HIS A 45 -14.15 6.48 -14.86
CA HIS A 45 -15.61 6.39 -14.91
C HIS A 45 -16.08 5.23 -15.77
N THR A 46 -17.21 4.61 -15.37
CA THR A 46 -17.92 3.64 -16.18
C THR A 46 -18.77 4.34 -17.24
N VAL A 47 -19.17 3.62 -18.29
CA VAL A 47 -20.02 4.18 -19.37
C VAL A 47 -21.46 4.31 -18.88
N PRO A 48 -22.11 5.50 -18.98
CA PRO A 48 -23.53 5.67 -18.68
C PRO A 48 -24.42 5.30 -19.88
N ILE A 49 -25.64 4.80 -19.64
CA ILE A 49 -26.68 4.64 -20.67
C ILE A 49 -27.88 5.52 -20.31
N LYS A 50 -27.79 6.79 -20.67
CA LYS A 50 -28.72 7.85 -20.22
C LYS A 50 -30.18 7.55 -20.56
N ARG A 51 -30.47 6.97 -21.76
CA ARG A 51 -31.84 6.66 -22.15
C ARG A 51 -32.56 5.63 -21.26
N LEU A 52 -31.80 4.83 -20.52
CA LEU A 52 -32.31 3.82 -19.58
C LEU A 52 -32.06 4.20 -18.13
N GLY A 53 -31.63 5.44 -17.85
CA GLY A 53 -31.34 5.91 -16.50
C GLY A 53 -30.22 5.11 -15.80
N ILE A 54 -29.23 4.62 -16.56
CA ILE A 54 -28.03 3.96 -16.03
C ILE A 54 -26.92 5.00 -15.93
N PRO A 55 -26.58 5.50 -14.71
CA PRO A 55 -25.57 6.51 -14.52
C PRO A 55 -24.16 5.93 -14.58
N SER A 56 -23.17 6.80 -14.73
CA SER A 56 -21.77 6.49 -14.61
C SER A 56 -21.35 6.35 -13.14
N LEU A 57 -20.46 5.42 -12.83
CA LEU A 57 -19.80 5.30 -11.53
C LEU A 57 -18.41 5.89 -11.62
N ARG A 58 -18.03 6.63 -10.57
CA ARG A 58 -16.65 7.09 -10.36
C ARG A 58 -15.91 6.09 -9.49
N LEU A 59 -14.72 5.67 -9.96
CA LEU A 59 -13.77 4.84 -9.23
C LEU A 59 -12.61 5.73 -8.73
N SER A 60 -11.96 5.36 -7.64
CA SER A 60 -10.77 6.04 -7.15
C SER A 60 -9.79 5.05 -6.53
N ASP A 61 -8.50 5.22 -6.80
CA ASP A 61 -7.48 4.52 -6.01
C ASP A 61 -7.58 4.89 -4.54
N GLY A 62 -7.22 3.92 -3.68
CA GLY A 62 -7.44 4.15 -2.31
C GLY A 62 -6.94 3.17 -1.26
N PRO A 63 -5.91 2.28 -1.43
CA PRO A 63 -5.48 1.42 -0.33
C PRO A 63 -4.96 2.24 0.87
N ASN A 64 -4.26 3.35 0.62
CA ASN A 64 -3.71 4.24 1.64
C ASN A 64 -4.48 5.56 1.80
N GLY A 65 -5.63 5.71 1.14
CA GLY A 65 -6.47 6.91 1.15
C GLY A 65 -7.11 7.16 -0.21
N VAL A 66 -8.21 7.88 -0.26
CA VAL A 66 -8.98 8.12 -1.48
C VAL A 66 -8.39 9.32 -2.23
N ARG A 67 -7.64 9.06 -3.33
CA ARG A 67 -6.98 10.12 -4.10
C ARG A 67 -7.95 11.02 -4.87
N GLY A 68 -9.05 10.50 -5.36
CA GLY A 68 -9.89 11.12 -6.37
C GLY A 68 -9.48 10.74 -7.79
N THR A 69 -9.88 11.55 -8.78
CA THR A 69 -9.69 11.23 -10.20
C THR A 69 -8.42 11.85 -10.82
N ARG A 70 -7.59 12.55 -10.05
CA ARG A 70 -6.45 13.28 -10.60
C ARG A 70 -5.12 12.87 -9.99
N PHE A 71 -4.13 12.60 -10.86
CA PHE A 71 -2.73 12.51 -10.48
C PHE A 71 -2.12 13.91 -10.38
N PHE A 72 -2.38 14.74 -11.38
CA PHE A 72 -1.92 16.14 -11.41
C PHE A 72 -3.00 17.08 -10.89
N GLY A 73 -2.64 17.97 -9.96
CA GLY A 73 -3.58 18.92 -9.37
C GLY A 73 -4.66 18.25 -8.50
N SER A 74 -4.34 17.11 -7.86
CA SER A 74 -5.27 16.39 -6.99
C SER A 74 -5.66 17.20 -5.75
N ILE A 75 -6.92 17.04 -5.33
CA ILE A 75 -7.40 17.62 -4.09
C ILE A 75 -6.88 16.79 -2.91
N PRO A 76 -6.29 17.40 -1.86
CA PRO A 76 -5.78 16.68 -0.71
C PRO A 76 -6.80 15.75 -0.06
N SER A 77 -6.31 14.65 0.54
CA SER A 77 -7.09 13.64 1.21
C SER A 77 -6.40 13.14 2.48
N ALA A 78 -7.13 12.40 3.31
CA ALA A 78 -6.54 11.65 4.41
C ALA A 78 -5.60 10.57 3.86
N CYS A 79 -4.35 10.57 4.31
CA CYS A 79 -3.38 9.52 4.03
C CYS A 79 -3.24 8.62 5.26
N LEU A 80 -3.63 7.36 5.11
CA LEU A 80 -3.46 6.32 6.12
C LEU A 80 -1.99 5.91 6.26
N PRO A 81 -1.57 5.36 7.39
CA PRO A 81 -0.39 4.51 7.43
C PRO A 81 -0.46 3.41 6.37
N CYS A 82 0.68 2.95 5.89
CA CYS A 82 0.76 1.94 4.84
C CYS A 82 0.13 0.59 5.25
N GLY A 83 -0.10 -0.30 4.30
CA GLY A 83 -0.74 -1.59 4.54
C GLY A 83 -0.05 -2.41 5.63
N THR A 84 1.28 -2.53 5.58
CA THR A 84 2.07 -3.24 6.61
C THR A 84 1.93 -2.60 8.00
N ALA A 85 1.85 -1.27 8.09
CA ALA A 85 1.57 -0.57 9.34
C ALA A 85 0.18 -0.91 9.87
N ILE A 86 -0.85 -0.93 9.02
CA ILE A 86 -2.21 -1.33 9.41
C ILE A 86 -2.21 -2.79 9.89
N GLY A 87 -1.51 -3.69 9.17
CA GLY A 87 -1.30 -5.08 9.58
C GLY A 87 -0.64 -5.21 10.95
N ALA A 88 0.36 -4.36 11.24
CA ALA A 88 1.08 -4.34 12.51
C ALA A 88 0.19 -3.98 13.71
N THR A 89 -0.94 -3.35 13.50
CA THR A 89 -1.90 -3.06 14.60
C THR A 89 -2.56 -4.32 15.17
N PHE A 90 -2.75 -5.38 14.37
CA PHE A 90 -3.53 -6.57 14.74
C PHE A 90 -4.91 -6.21 15.33
N ASP A 91 -5.50 -5.12 14.86
CA ASP A 91 -6.72 -4.55 15.45
C ASP A 91 -7.88 -4.54 14.42
N LYS A 92 -8.82 -5.45 14.61
CA LYS A 92 -10.01 -5.64 13.78
C LYS A 92 -10.92 -4.39 13.79
N ASP A 93 -11.15 -3.84 14.98
CA ASP A 93 -12.05 -2.68 15.16
C ASP A 93 -11.44 -1.41 14.58
N LEU A 94 -10.11 -1.24 14.73
CA LEU A 94 -9.38 -0.13 14.14
C LEU A 94 -9.42 -0.19 12.62
N SER A 95 -9.26 -1.39 12.04
CA SER A 95 -9.38 -1.60 10.59
C SER A 95 -10.78 -1.22 10.06
N ARG A 96 -11.85 -1.56 10.78
CA ARG A 96 -13.22 -1.13 10.42
C ARG A 96 -13.39 0.40 10.48
N LYS A 97 -12.81 1.07 11.50
CA LYS A 97 -12.81 2.54 11.60
C LYS A 97 -12.04 3.20 10.47
N ILE A 98 -10.93 2.60 10.02
CA ILE A 98 -10.21 3.00 8.81
C ILE A 98 -11.14 2.94 7.60
N GLY A 99 -11.88 1.85 7.42
CA GLY A 99 -12.88 1.74 6.36
C GLY A 99 -13.98 2.81 6.43
N HIS A 100 -14.43 3.21 7.64
CA HIS A 100 -15.36 4.33 7.81
C HIS A 100 -14.77 5.65 7.32
N LEU A 101 -13.52 5.96 7.72
CA LEU A 101 -12.82 7.18 7.28
C LEU A 101 -12.71 7.22 5.75
N LEU A 102 -12.28 6.11 5.14
CA LEU A 102 -12.17 6.01 3.67
C LEU A 102 -13.51 6.15 2.97
N GLY A 103 -14.58 5.61 3.57
CA GLY A 103 -15.94 5.77 3.04
C GLY A 103 -16.40 7.23 3.06
N ASP A 104 -16.11 7.97 4.13
CA ASP A 104 -16.41 9.39 4.23
C ASP A 104 -15.57 10.22 3.23
N GLU A 105 -14.27 9.92 3.08
CA GLU A 105 -13.38 10.52 2.07
C GLU A 105 -13.85 10.21 0.64
N ALA A 106 -14.30 8.97 0.37
CA ALA A 106 -14.85 8.59 -0.92
C ALA A 106 -16.09 9.42 -1.28
N LYS A 107 -17.00 9.63 -0.33
CA LYS A 107 -18.15 10.53 -0.51
C LYS A 107 -17.71 11.95 -0.84
N ALA A 108 -16.74 12.48 -0.12
CA ALA A 108 -16.19 13.81 -0.39
C ALA A 108 -15.52 13.93 -1.77
N LYS A 109 -14.93 12.83 -2.28
CA LYS A 109 -14.35 12.75 -3.62
C LYS A 109 -15.36 12.39 -4.70
N GLY A 110 -16.63 12.18 -4.35
CA GLY A 110 -17.66 11.71 -5.28
C GLY A 110 -17.37 10.32 -5.85
N ALA A 111 -16.59 9.49 -5.15
CA ALA A 111 -16.20 8.16 -5.59
C ALA A 111 -17.17 7.10 -5.05
N HIS A 112 -17.76 6.31 -5.94
CA HIS A 112 -18.69 5.22 -5.61
C HIS A 112 -17.95 3.93 -5.26
N VAL A 113 -16.74 3.76 -5.85
CA VAL A 113 -15.91 2.57 -5.75
C VAL A 113 -14.50 2.95 -5.32
N VAL A 114 -14.00 2.33 -4.25
CA VAL A 114 -12.63 2.45 -3.77
C VAL A 114 -11.83 1.22 -4.18
N LEU A 115 -10.72 1.42 -4.91
CA LEU A 115 -9.83 0.37 -5.39
C LEU A 115 -8.85 -0.06 -4.29
N GLY A 116 -9.36 -0.83 -3.37
CA GLY A 116 -8.64 -1.31 -2.19
C GLY A 116 -9.53 -2.18 -1.29
N PRO A 117 -8.91 -2.89 -0.34
CA PRO A 117 -7.50 -2.92 0.02
C PRO A 117 -6.64 -3.78 -0.90
N THR A 118 -5.29 -3.57 -0.87
CA THR A 118 -4.32 -4.47 -1.47
C THR A 118 -4.02 -5.60 -0.48
N ILE A 119 -4.22 -6.87 -0.91
CA ILE A 119 -4.11 -8.04 -0.01
C ILE A 119 -3.26 -9.19 -0.59
N ASN A 120 -2.37 -8.87 -1.52
CA ASN A 120 -1.36 -9.84 -1.96
C ASN A 120 -0.43 -10.19 -0.79
N ILE A 121 0.05 -11.43 -0.75
CA ILE A 121 0.99 -11.88 0.28
C ILE A 121 2.41 -11.43 -0.11
N PRO A 122 3.08 -10.59 0.68
CA PRO A 122 4.48 -10.22 0.46
C PRO A 122 5.37 -11.43 0.83
N ARG A 123 5.54 -12.37 -0.11
CA ARG A 123 6.31 -13.59 0.09
C ARG A 123 7.81 -13.33 0.24
N GLY A 124 8.31 -12.20 -0.31
CA GLY A 124 9.68 -11.74 -0.22
C GLY A 124 9.77 -10.29 0.24
N PRO A 125 10.92 -9.88 0.82
CA PRO A 125 11.10 -8.54 1.39
C PRO A 125 11.41 -7.47 0.33
N LEU A 126 11.58 -7.83 -0.95
CA LEU A 126 12.05 -6.94 -1.99
C LEU A 126 10.93 -6.34 -2.85
N GLY A 127 9.68 -6.75 -2.67
CA GLY A 127 8.55 -6.28 -3.47
C GLY A 127 8.34 -4.78 -3.39
N GLY A 128 8.34 -4.08 -4.53
CA GLY A 128 8.17 -2.64 -4.58
C GLY A 128 6.85 -2.15 -3.98
N ARG A 129 5.78 -2.94 -4.09
CA ARG A 129 4.47 -2.70 -3.47
C ARG A 129 4.25 -3.48 -2.16
N GLY A 130 5.30 -4.05 -1.56
CA GLY A 130 5.18 -4.79 -0.31
C GLY A 130 4.57 -3.96 0.82
N PHE A 131 4.81 -2.65 0.86
CA PHE A 131 4.25 -1.73 1.83
C PHE A 131 2.71 -1.61 1.78
N GLU A 132 2.08 -1.89 0.64
CA GLU A 132 0.63 -1.81 0.47
C GLU A 132 -0.12 -3.00 1.08
N SER A 133 0.55 -4.15 1.24
CA SER A 133 -0.03 -5.39 1.74
C SER A 133 0.01 -5.45 3.26
N PHE A 134 -0.93 -6.16 3.88
CA PHE A 134 -1.03 -6.17 5.34
C PHE A 134 -0.02 -7.10 6.01
N SER A 135 0.18 -8.33 5.50
CA SER A 135 0.97 -9.36 6.21
C SER A 135 1.44 -10.49 5.30
N GLU A 136 2.51 -11.18 5.73
CA GLU A 136 2.92 -12.48 5.18
C GLU A 136 1.97 -13.62 5.59
N ASP A 137 1.15 -13.40 6.62
CA ASP A 137 0.19 -14.39 7.08
C ASP A 137 -1.19 -14.18 6.44
N PRO A 138 -1.74 -15.21 5.73
CA PRO A 138 -2.99 -15.09 5.01
C PRO A 138 -4.21 -14.86 5.91
N LEU A 139 -4.21 -15.37 7.17
CA LEU A 139 -5.30 -15.10 8.10
C LEU A 139 -5.30 -13.62 8.51
N LEU A 140 -4.15 -13.10 8.95
CA LEU A 140 -4.04 -11.70 9.37
C LEU A 140 -4.43 -10.78 8.22
N SER A 141 -3.87 -10.99 7.00
CA SER A 141 -4.21 -10.22 5.81
C SER A 141 -5.70 -10.25 5.51
N GLY A 142 -6.32 -11.43 5.49
CA GLY A 142 -7.73 -11.60 5.15
C GLY A 142 -8.67 -10.99 6.19
N VAL A 143 -8.36 -11.13 7.49
CA VAL A 143 -9.18 -10.59 8.58
C VAL A 143 -9.13 -9.06 8.60
N ILE A 144 -7.95 -8.47 8.52
CA ILE A 144 -7.78 -7.00 8.44
C ILE A 144 -8.50 -6.45 7.20
N ALA A 145 -8.33 -7.09 6.03
CA ALA A 145 -9.03 -6.71 4.79
C ALA A 145 -10.56 -6.83 4.92
N GLY A 146 -11.05 -7.89 5.55
CA GLY A 146 -12.47 -8.09 5.77
C GLY A 146 -13.09 -6.94 6.58
N HIS A 147 -12.47 -6.53 7.68
CA HIS A 147 -12.94 -5.41 8.52
C HIS A 147 -12.79 -4.06 7.82
N TYR A 148 -11.75 -3.85 7.04
CA TYR A 148 -11.59 -2.68 6.17
C TYR A 148 -12.76 -2.57 5.17
N CYS A 149 -13.08 -3.67 4.47
CA CYS A 149 -14.22 -3.73 3.53
C CYS A 149 -15.56 -3.50 4.23
N GLN A 150 -15.76 -4.05 5.45
CA GLN A 150 -16.96 -3.78 6.25
C GLN A 150 -17.12 -2.29 6.52
N GLY A 151 -16.04 -1.61 6.91
CA GLY A 151 -16.07 -0.18 7.19
C GLY A 151 -16.49 0.65 5.98
N LEU A 152 -15.99 0.35 4.77
CA LEU A 152 -16.44 0.98 3.52
C LEU A 152 -17.92 0.70 3.27
N LYS A 153 -18.32 -0.57 3.43
CA LYS A 153 -19.72 -0.99 3.25
C LYS A 153 -20.69 -0.32 4.20
N ASP A 154 -20.31 -0.08 5.46
CA ASP A 154 -21.09 0.67 6.45
C ASP A 154 -21.37 2.13 5.99
N ARG A 155 -20.57 2.64 5.05
CA ARG A 155 -20.73 3.95 4.40
C ARG A 155 -21.39 3.86 3.04
N ASN A 156 -21.85 2.67 2.62
CA ASN A 156 -22.40 2.36 1.30
C ASN A 156 -21.40 2.66 0.15
N ILE A 157 -20.11 2.47 0.38
CA ILE A 157 -19.05 2.59 -0.60
C ILE A 157 -18.55 1.19 -0.97
N ILE A 158 -18.38 0.95 -2.27
CA ILE A 158 -17.96 -0.34 -2.79
C ILE A 158 -16.46 -0.49 -2.60
N ALA A 159 -16.05 -1.54 -1.87
CA ALA A 159 -14.65 -1.96 -1.75
C ALA A 159 -14.27 -2.90 -2.90
N THR A 160 -13.00 -2.82 -3.33
CA THR A 160 -12.45 -3.66 -4.40
C THR A 160 -11.12 -4.28 -3.95
N PRO A 161 -11.12 -5.39 -3.19
CA PRO A 161 -9.88 -6.10 -2.84
C PRO A 161 -9.06 -6.44 -4.09
N LYS A 162 -7.73 -6.29 -3.99
CA LYS A 162 -6.80 -6.42 -5.11
C LYS A 162 -5.44 -6.97 -4.68
N HIS A 163 -4.64 -7.53 -5.56
CA HIS A 163 -4.92 -7.90 -6.95
C HIS A 163 -5.08 -9.41 -7.03
N PHE A 164 -6.18 -9.91 -7.56
CA PHE A 164 -6.54 -11.32 -7.61
C PHE A 164 -5.89 -11.99 -8.82
N VAL A 165 -4.72 -12.73 -8.72
CA VAL A 165 -3.98 -13.20 -7.55
C VAL A 165 -2.48 -13.34 -7.88
N CYS A 166 -1.61 -13.47 -6.87
CA CYS A 166 -0.15 -13.67 -7.04
C CYS A 166 0.59 -12.48 -7.70
N ASN A 167 0.23 -11.25 -7.32
CA ASN A 167 0.88 -10.02 -7.76
C ASN A 167 1.70 -9.41 -6.60
N ASP A 168 2.79 -10.08 -6.24
CA ASP A 168 3.66 -9.70 -5.11
C ASP A 168 5.01 -9.14 -5.53
N GLN A 169 5.27 -9.05 -6.84
CA GLN A 169 6.47 -8.46 -7.44
C GLN A 169 6.13 -7.53 -8.59
N GLU A 170 7.05 -6.58 -8.89
CA GLU A 170 6.88 -5.59 -9.94
C GLU A 170 7.66 -5.94 -11.23
N HIS A 171 8.73 -6.73 -11.13
CA HIS A 171 9.55 -7.10 -12.27
C HIS A 171 8.75 -7.90 -13.31
N GLU A 172 8.63 -7.37 -14.52
CA GLU A 172 7.85 -7.94 -15.64
C GLU A 172 6.38 -8.24 -15.29
N ARG A 173 5.78 -7.51 -14.34
CA ARG A 173 4.46 -7.82 -13.74
C ARG A 173 3.34 -8.04 -14.74
N MET A 174 3.37 -7.39 -15.93
CA MET A 174 2.36 -7.58 -16.98
C MET A 174 2.60 -8.80 -17.87
N ALA A 175 3.79 -9.42 -17.79
CA ALA A 175 4.19 -10.52 -18.69
C ALA A 175 4.54 -11.81 -17.95
N VAL A 176 5.00 -11.71 -16.68
CA VAL A 176 5.49 -12.84 -15.90
C VAL A 176 4.38 -13.87 -15.60
N SER A 177 4.76 -15.15 -15.61
CA SER A 177 3.92 -16.24 -15.11
C SER A 177 4.38 -16.69 -13.74
N SER A 178 3.52 -16.50 -12.73
CA SER A 178 3.68 -17.05 -11.38
C SER A 178 3.39 -18.56 -11.43
N ILE A 179 4.42 -19.37 -11.22
CA ILE A 179 4.32 -20.84 -11.24
C ILE A 179 4.15 -21.29 -9.79
N VAL A 180 2.94 -21.69 -9.43
CA VAL A 180 2.51 -21.99 -8.07
C VAL A 180 1.74 -23.31 -8.03
N THR A 181 1.96 -24.13 -6.98
CA THR A 181 1.18 -25.35 -6.73
C THR A 181 -0.27 -24.99 -6.40
N ASP A 182 -1.20 -25.90 -6.63
CA ASP A 182 -2.61 -25.65 -6.27
C ASP A 182 -2.77 -25.47 -4.76
N ARG A 183 -2.02 -26.23 -3.98
CA ARG A 183 -2.01 -26.16 -2.53
C ARG A 183 -1.54 -24.80 -2.03
N ALA A 184 -0.38 -24.31 -2.48
CA ALA A 184 0.13 -23.01 -2.08
C ALA A 184 -0.81 -21.88 -2.52
N MET A 185 -1.36 -21.98 -3.73
CA MET A 185 -2.34 -21.03 -4.23
C MET A 185 -3.56 -20.92 -3.30
N ARG A 186 -4.07 -22.07 -2.80
CA ARG A 186 -5.24 -22.12 -1.91
C ARG A 186 -4.93 -21.69 -0.47
N GLU A 187 -3.85 -22.24 0.11
CA GLU A 187 -3.54 -22.03 1.53
C GLU A 187 -2.89 -20.67 1.81
N ILE A 188 -2.21 -20.07 0.81
CA ILE A 188 -1.45 -18.83 0.99
C ILE A 188 -2.06 -17.65 0.20
N TYR A 189 -2.20 -17.78 -1.13
CA TYR A 189 -2.47 -16.62 -1.98
C TYR A 189 -3.96 -16.30 -2.17
N LEU A 190 -4.82 -17.31 -2.22
CA LEU A 190 -6.28 -17.15 -2.31
C LEU A 190 -6.95 -17.00 -0.94
N LEU A 191 -6.36 -17.52 0.13
CA LEU A 191 -6.97 -17.52 1.46
C LEU A 191 -7.30 -16.12 1.99
N PRO A 192 -6.45 -15.07 1.82
CA PRO A 192 -6.82 -13.72 2.23
C PRO A 192 -8.07 -13.20 1.53
N PHE A 193 -8.21 -13.46 0.23
CA PHE A 193 -9.40 -13.10 -0.54
C PHE A 193 -10.63 -13.85 -0.03
N MET A 194 -10.52 -15.15 0.17
CA MET A 194 -11.60 -15.97 0.70
C MET A 194 -12.11 -15.44 2.06
N ILE A 195 -11.20 -15.09 2.98
CA ILE A 195 -11.54 -14.54 4.29
C ILE A 195 -12.17 -13.15 4.14
N ALA A 196 -11.59 -12.27 3.30
CA ALA A 196 -12.09 -10.92 3.06
C ALA A 196 -13.50 -10.94 2.44
N LEU A 197 -13.74 -11.83 1.48
CA LEU A 197 -15.07 -12.01 0.86
C LEU A 197 -16.10 -12.48 1.88
N ARG A 198 -15.74 -13.44 2.74
CA ARG A 198 -16.64 -13.98 3.77
C ARG A 198 -16.99 -12.92 4.82
N LEU A 199 -15.99 -12.20 5.34
CA LEU A 199 -16.17 -11.24 6.44
C LEU A 199 -16.68 -9.90 5.93
N GLY A 200 -16.01 -9.32 4.94
CA GLY A 200 -16.24 -7.96 4.44
C GLY A 200 -17.37 -7.85 3.44
N LYS A 201 -17.66 -8.95 2.72
CA LYS A 201 -18.67 -9.00 1.64
C LYS A 201 -18.52 -7.83 0.66
N PRO A 202 -17.31 -7.58 0.10
CA PRO A 202 -17.12 -6.56 -0.93
C PRO A 202 -17.90 -6.94 -2.19
N GLU A 203 -18.32 -5.91 -2.93
CA GLU A 203 -19.16 -6.08 -4.14
C GLU A 203 -18.34 -6.04 -5.44
N ALA A 204 -17.04 -5.80 -5.38
CA ALA A 204 -16.12 -5.85 -6.52
C ALA A 204 -14.79 -6.52 -6.14
N ILE A 205 -14.05 -7.00 -7.14
CA ILE A 205 -12.69 -7.53 -7.03
C ILE A 205 -11.90 -7.11 -8.27
N MET A 206 -10.59 -6.84 -8.11
CA MET A 206 -9.71 -6.49 -9.23
C MET A 206 -8.74 -7.63 -9.51
N THR A 207 -8.63 -8.05 -10.78
CA THR A 207 -7.67 -9.08 -11.20
C THR A 207 -6.25 -8.54 -11.22
N ALA A 208 -5.27 -9.43 -11.05
CA ALA A 208 -3.85 -9.10 -11.17
C ALA A 208 -3.40 -8.97 -12.63
N TYR A 209 -2.25 -8.32 -12.85
CA TYR A 209 -1.62 -8.22 -14.17
C TYR A 209 -1.04 -9.53 -14.66
N ASN A 210 -0.38 -10.26 -13.78
CA ASN A 210 0.45 -11.42 -14.08
C ASN A 210 -0.36 -12.62 -14.59
N LYS A 211 0.36 -13.55 -15.20
CA LYS A 211 -0.15 -14.89 -15.43
C LYS A 211 -0.02 -15.72 -14.15
N VAL A 212 -0.94 -16.65 -13.99
CA VAL A 212 -0.86 -17.73 -13.01
C VAL A 212 -0.84 -19.05 -13.78
N ASN A 213 0.24 -19.80 -13.63
CA ASN A 213 0.45 -21.07 -14.34
C ASN A 213 0.19 -20.96 -15.87
N GLY A 214 0.67 -19.87 -16.47
CA GLY A 214 0.64 -19.64 -17.92
C GLY A 214 -0.53 -18.82 -18.45
N THR A 215 -1.59 -18.56 -17.65
CA THR A 215 -2.78 -17.82 -18.07
C THR A 215 -2.89 -16.51 -17.29
N HIS A 216 -3.10 -15.39 -17.97
CA HIS A 216 -3.36 -14.10 -17.29
C HIS A 216 -4.53 -14.20 -16.32
N ALA A 217 -4.41 -13.58 -15.15
CA ALA A 217 -5.43 -13.64 -14.10
C ALA A 217 -6.80 -13.16 -14.62
N SER A 218 -6.82 -12.13 -15.48
CA SER A 218 -8.03 -11.58 -16.09
C SER A 218 -8.69 -12.49 -17.16
N GLU A 219 -8.00 -13.55 -17.60
CA GLU A 219 -8.46 -14.51 -18.60
C GLU A 219 -8.57 -15.94 -18.03
N SER A 220 -8.30 -16.10 -16.74
CA SER A 220 -8.24 -17.42 -16.11
C SER A 220 -9.63 -17.92 -15.75
N ARG A 221 -10.15 -18.82 -16.59
CA ARG A 221 -11.39 -19.54 -16.29
C ARG A 221 -11.32 -20.28 -14.95
N ARG A 222 -10.12 -20.83 -14.60
CA ARG A 222 -9.92 -21.51 -13.33
C ARG A 222 -10.10 -20.55 -12.15
N LEU A 223 -9.45 -19.38 -12.17
CA LEU A 223 -9.52 -18.42 -11.07
C LEU A 223 -10.90 -17.75 -10.95
N ILE A 224 -11.41 -17.20 -12.06
CA ILE A 224 -12.67 -16.45 -12.05
C ILE A 224 -13.88 -17.38 -12.13
N GLY A 225 -13.91 -18.26 -13.14
CA GLY A 225 -15.07 -19.11 -13.40
C GLY A 225 -15.24 -20.24 -12.40
N GLU A 226 -14.19 -21.06 -12.19
CA GLU A 226 -14.29 -22.27 -11.39
C GLU A 226 -14.19 -21.99 -9.89
N ILE A 227 -13.21 -21.19 -9.46
CA ILE A 227 -12.97 -20.88 -8.04
C ILE A 227 -13.94 -19.80 -7.56
N LEU A 228 -13.82 -18.58 -8.10
CA LEU A 228 -14.54 -17.42 -7.57
C LEU A 228 -16.05 -17.54 -7.76
N ARG A 229 -16.51 -17.85 -9.00
CA ARG A 229 -17.94 -17.95 -9.33
C ARG A 229 -18.54 -19.31 -8.96
N GLY A 230 -17.80 -20.39 -9.25
CA GLY A 230 -18.30 -21.77 -9.06
C GLY A 230 -18.19 -22.21 -7.60
N GLU A 231 -16.97 -22.41 -7.11
CA GLU A 231 -16.72 -22.97 -5.76
C GLU A 231 -17.13 -22.00 -4.65
N TRP A 232 -16.78 -20.73 -4.77
CA TRP A 232 -17.11 -19.71 -3.76
C TRP A 232 -18.50 -19.10 -3.92
N ALA A 233 -19.15 -19.34 -5.06
CA ALA A 233 -20.47 -18.79 -5.40
C ALA A 233 -20.58 -17.27 -5.19
N TRP A 234 -19.48 -16.55 -5.40
CA TRP A 234 -19.43 -15.10 -5.21
C TRP A 234 -20.01 -14.37 -6.43
N ASP A 235 -20.91 -13.42 -6.21
CA ASP A 235 -21.73 -12.73 -7.22
C ASP A 235 -21.39 -11.24 -7.43
N GLY A 236 -20.23 -10.78 -6.95
CA GLY A 236 -19.77 -9.40 -7.18
C GLY A 236 -19.15 -9.18 -8.56
N LEU A 237 -18.78 -7.94 -8.86
CA LEU A 237 -18.16 -7.57 -10.13
C LEU A 237 -16.67 -7.92 -10.16
N VAL A 238 -16.19 -8.50 -11.25
CA VAL A 238 -14.76 -8.70 -11.53
C VAL A 238 -14.28 -7.64 -12.53
N MET A 239 -13.39 -6.74 -12.12
CA MET A 239 -12.75 -5.77 -13.01
C MET A 239 -11.29 -6.14 -13.28
N SER A 240 -10.75 -5.69 -14.42
CA SER A 240 -9.31 -5.75 -14.66
C SER A 240 -8.58 -4.69 -13.85
N ASP A 241 -7.31 -4.92 -13.52
CA ASP A 241 -6.41 -3.81 -13.24
C ASP A 241 -6.27 -2.91 -14.47
N TRP A 242 -5.76 -1.69 -14.31
CA TRP A 242 -5.63 -0.69 -15.38
C TRP A 242 -4.74 -1.22 -16.50
N PHE A 243 -5.34 -1.38 -17.70
CA PHE A 243 -4.71 -2.02 -18.88
C PHE A 243 -4.42 -3.53 -18.70
N GLY A 244 -4.95 -4.17 -17.67
CA GLY A 244 -4.75 -5.60 -17.36
C GLY A 244 -5.71 -6.55 -18.07
N THR A 245 -6.41 -6.10 -19.12
CA THR A 245 -7.15 -6.95 -20.05
C THR A 245 -6.28 -7.24 -21.27
N TYR A 246 -6.15 -8.51 -21.67
CA TYR A 246 -5.22 -8.92 -22.72
C TYR A 246 -5.90 -9.58 -23.93
N SER A 247 -7.20 -9.86 -23.85
CA SER A 247 -7.99 -10.45 -24.94
C SER A 247 -9.45 -10.00 -24.90
N THR A 248 -10.15 -10.24 -26.01
CA THR A 248 -11.59 -9.97 -26.15
C THR A 248 -12.42 -11.16 -25.67
N SER A 249 -12.30 -12.31 -26.33
CA SER A 249 -13.17 -13.46 -26.10
C SER A 249 -12.80 -14.25 -24.85
N GLU A 250 -11.52 -14.48 -24.65
CA GLU A 250 -11.01 -15.29 -23.57
C GLU A 250 -11.35 -14.64 -22.21
N ALA A 251 -11.13 -13.32 -22.08
CA ALA A 251 -11.43 -12.57 -20.87
C ALA A 251 -12.93 -12.59 -20.53
N ILE A 252 -13.81 -12.35 -21.50
CA ILE A 252 -15.28 -12.38 -21.33
C ILE A 252 -15.77 -13.77 -20.89
N VAL A 253 -15.28 -14.81 -21.57
CA VAL A 253 -15.66 -16.21 -21.27
C VAL A 253 -15.13 -16.65 -19.91
N ALA A 254 -13.94 -16.19 -19.52
CA ALA A 254 -13.39 -16.47 -18.20
C ALA A 254 -14.22 -15.83 -17.07
N GLY A 255 -14.93 -14.74 -17.33
CA GLY A 255 -15.79 -14.08 -16.33
C GLY A 255 -15.36 -12.67 -15.96
N LEU A 256 -14.46 -12.02 -16.72
CA LEU A 256 -14.11 -10.60 -16.53
C LEU A 256 -15.29 -9.72 -16.97
N ASP A 257 -15.86 -8.96 -16.04
CA ASP A 257 -17.05 -8.14 -16.29
C ASP A 257 -16.69 -6.76 -16.84
N LEU A 258 -15.68 -6.09 -16.28
CA LEU A 258 -15.35 -4.70 -16.61
C LEU A 258 -13.87 -4.53 -16.97
N GLU A 259 -13.62 -4.06 -18.20
CA GLU A 259 -12.30 -3.63 -18.64
C GLU A 259 -12.01 -2.20 -18.16
N MET A 260 -10.93 -1.97 -17.45
CA MET A 260 -10.45 -0.65 -17.05
C MET A 260 -9.02 -0.38 -17.57
N PRO A 261 -8.68 0.89 -17.83
CA PRO A 261 -9.52 2.05 -17.95
C PRO A 261 -10.18 2.16 -19.34
N GLY A 262 -11.07 3.15 -19.51
CA GLY A 262 -11.48 3.62 -20.85
C GLY A 262 -10.46 4.58 -21.48
N PRO A 263 -10.57 4.81 -22.81
CA PRO A 263 -11.42 4.11 -23.74
C PRO A 263 -10.97 2.66 -23.95
N THR A 264 -11.95 1.77 -24.26
CA THR A 264 -11.69 0.33 -24.40
C THR A 264 -10.63 0.00 -25.46
N ARG A 265 -9.85 -1.05 -25.17
CA ARG A 265 -8.90 -1.66 -26.12
C ARG A 265 -9.37 -3.01 -26.65
N TRP A 266 -10.13 -3.75 -25.84
CA TRP A 266 -10.52 -5.14 -26.11
C TRP A 266 -12.03 -5.37 -26.22
N ARG A 267 -12.85 -4.36 -25.95
CA ARG A 267 -14.32 -4.38 -26.14
C ARG A 267 -14.67 -3.65 -27.45
N GLY A 268 -15.72 -2.88 -27.49
CA GLY A 268 -16.10 -2.10 -28.65
C GLY A 268 -16.32 -2.96 -29.90
N SER A 269 -15.74 -2.57 -31.03
CA SER A 269 -15.89 -3.27 -32.32
C SER A 269 -15.36 -4.71 -32.30
N ALA A 270 -14.30 -5.00 -31.54
CA ALA A 270 -13.74 -6.35 -31.43
C ALA A 270 -14.75 -7.32 -30.77
N LEU A 271 -15.38 -6.88 -29.67
CA LEU A 271 -16.39 -7.67 -28.99
C LEU A 271 -17.68 -7.78 -29.80
N ASN A 272 -18.10 -6.72 -30.52
CA ASN A 272 -19.23 -6.74 -31.42
C ASN A 272 -19.03 -7.82 -32.52
N HIS A 273 -17.84 -7.85 -33.12
CA HIS A 273 -17.48 -8.88 -34.11
C HIS A 273 -17.50 -10.30 -33.52
N ALA A 274 -17.01 -10.47 -32.28
CA ALA A 274 -17.03 -11.78 -31.62
C ALA A 274 -18.44 -12.28 -31.30
N VAL A 275 -19.37 -11.39 -30.97
CA VAL A 275 -20.78 -11.69 -30.77
C VAL A 275 -21.46 -11.99 -32.11
N ALA A 276 -21.26 -11.16 -33.16
CA ALA A 276 -21.84 -11.35 -34.47
C ALA A 276 -21.41 -12.66 -35.13
N SER A 277 -20.16 -13.13 -34.87
CA SER A 277 -19.64 -14.40 -35.37
C SER A 277 -19.99 -15.62 -34.51
N ASN A 278 -20.81 -15.46 -33.45
CA ASN A 278 -21.12 -16.48 -32.45
C ASN A 278 -19.88 -17.06 -31.70
N LYS A 279 -18.74 -16.37 -31.71
CA LYS A 279 -17.60 -16.73 -30.85
C LYS A 279 -17.94 -16.53 -29.39
N ILE A 280 -18.79 -15.52 -29.11
CA ILE A 280 -19.39 -15.26 -27.80
C ILE A 280 -20.90 -15.28 -27.91
N SER A 281 -21.56 -16.06 -27.07
CA SER A 281 -23.05 -16.10 -27.06
C SER A 281 -23.60 -14.86 -26.34
N ILE A 282 -24.83 -14.45 -26.76
CA ILE A 282 -25.58 -13.36 -26.10
C ILE A 282 -25.75 -13.64 -24.61
N LYS A 283 -25.92 -14.90 -24.21
CA LYS A 283 -26.03 -15.27 -22.78
C LYS A 283 -24.78 -14.89 -22.00
N VAL A 284 -23.58 -15.19 -22.52
CA VAL A 284 -22.31 -14.84 -21.88
C VAL A 284 -22.14 -13.31 -21.80
N LEU A 285 -22.49 -12.57 -22.84
CA LEU A 285 -22.52 -11.11 -22.83
C LEU A 285 -23.47 -10.58 -21.74
N ASP A 286 -24.69 -11.09 -21.69
CA ASP A 286 -25.71 -10.69 -20.70
C ASP A 286 -25.29 -11.01 -19.27
N ASP A 287 -24.62 -12.14 -19.04
CA ASP A 287 -24.09 -12.49 -17.72
C ASP A 287 -23.08 -11.45 -17.23
N ARG A 288 -22.20 -10.91 -18.10
CA ARG A 288 -21.24 -9.86 -17.72
C ARG A 288 -21.94 -8.52 -17.47
N VAL A 289 -22.84 -8.11 -18.37
CA VAL A 289 -23.61 -6.87 -18.24
C VAL A 289 -24.45 -6.86 -16.97
N ARG A 290 -25.02 -8.01 -16.60
CA ARG A 290 -25.78 -8.17 -15.35
C ARG A 290 -24.97 -7.78 -14.13
N GLU A 291 -23.70 -8.18 -14.05
CA GLU A 291 -22.84 -7.84 -12.90
C GLU A 291 -22.52 -6.33 -12.85
N VAL A 292 -22.30 -5.69 -14.01
CA VAL A 292 -22.14 -4.23 -14.07
C VAL A 292 -23.41 -3.51 -13.60
N LEU A 293 -24.59 -3.94 -14.08
CA LEU A 293 -25.88 -3.35 -13.66
C LEU A 293 -26.13 -3.52 -12.16
N LYS A 294 -25.82 -4.69 -11.60
CA LYS A 294 -25.87 -4.93 -10.14
C LYS A 294 -24.96 -3.98 -9.38
N LEU A 295 -23.72 -3.74 -9.88
CA LEU A 295 -22.80 -2.82 -9.25
C LEU A 295 -23.36 -1.39 -9.24
N VAL A 296 -23.88 -0.90 -10.37
CA VAL A 296 -24.52 0.43 -10.47
C VAL A 296 -25.71 0.53 -9.52
N GLN A 297 -26.54 -0.51 -9.44
CA GLN A 297 -27.66 -0.55 -8.49
C GLN A 297 -27.20 -0.53 -7.03
N ARG A 298 -26.15 -1.26 -6.68
CA ARG A 298 -25.54 -1.22 -5.32
C ARG A 298 -24.99 0.16 -4.98
N ALA A 299 -24.33 0.82 -5.95
CA ALA A 299 -23.77 2.15 -5.79
C ALA A 299 -24.81 3.25 -5.53
N SER A 300 -26.07 3.06 -5.96
CA SER A 300 -27.17 4.01 -5.71
C SER A 300 -27.37 4.29 -4.22
N LYS A 301 -26.98 3.35 -3.35
CA LYS A 301 -27.11 3.50 -1.88
C LYS A 301 -26.09 4.46 -1.28
N SER A 302 -25.06 4.88 -2.04
CA SER A 302 -24.02 5.80 -1.54
C SER A 302 -24.55 7.21 -1.26
N GLY A 303 -25.62 7.63 -1.96
CA GLY A 303 -26.12 9.01 -1.93
C GLY A 303 -25.21 10.00 -2.68
N ILE A 304 -24.28 9.51 -3.52
CA ILE A 304 -23.33 10.32 -4.29
C ILE A 304 -23.93 10.61 -5.68
N PRO A 305 -24.05 11.88 -6.12
CA PRO A 305 -24.45 12.23 -7.48
C PRO A 305 -23.44 11.75 -8.54
N GLU A 306 -23.89 11.51 -9.79
CA GLU A 306 -23.06 11.03 -10.90
C GLU A 306 -21.79 11.88 -11.10
N ASN A 307 -21.92 13.20 -11.04
CA ASN A 307 -20.84 14.15 -11.29
C ASN A 307 -20.52 15.00 -10.05
N ALA A 308 -20.55 14.40 -8.86
CA ALA A 308 -20.25 15.12 -7.62
C ALA A 308 -18.86 15.79 -7.70
N PRO A 309 -18.72 17.03 -7.22
CA PRO A 309 -17.43 17.69 -7.15
C PRO A 309 -16.52 16.97 -6.15
N GLU A 310 -15.21 17.00 -6.41
CA GLU A 310 -14.24 16.54 -5.42
C GLU A 310 -14.03 17.61 -4.35
N MET A 311 -14.16 17.22 -3.09
CA MET A 311 -13.98 18.08 -1.92
C MET A 311 -12.98 17.49 -0.95
N LYS A 312 -12.52 18.26 -0.01
CA LYS A 312 -11.68 17.83 1.13
C LYS A 312 -12.48 17.88 2.43
N LEU A 313 -12.27 16.91 3.32
CA LEU A 313 -12.87 16.91 4.67
C LEU A 313 -11.94 17.55 5.71
N ASN A 314 -10.78 16.97 5.93
CA ASN A 314 -9.76 17.43 6.88
C ASN A 314 -10.30 17.69 8.31
N ARG A 315 -11.07 16.74 8.86
CA ARG A 315 -11.72 16.85 10.19
C ARG A 315 -10.73 16.53 11.32
N ASP A 316 -10.95 17.11 12.50
CA ASP A 316 -10.10 16.85 13.68
C ASP A 316 -10.20 15.40 14.18
N GLU A 317 -11.39 14.79 14.11
CA GLU A 317 -11.58 13.40 14.47
C GLU A 317 -10.81 12.44 13.54
N ASP A 318 -10.71 12.77 12.25
CA ASP A 318 -9.94 11.99 11.28
C ASP A 318 -8.45 12.06 11.58
N ARG A 319 -7.93 13.26 11.91
CA ARG A 319 -6.53 13.44 12.32
C ARG A 319 -6.20 12.64 13.59
N LYS A 320 -7.11 12.65 14.59
CA LYS A 320 -6.96 11.85 15.81
C LYS A 320 -6.95 10.35 15.50
N LEU A 321 -7.82 9.87 14.60
CA LEU A 321 -7.85 8.48 14.18
C LEU A 321 -6.54 8.10 13.45
N LEU A 322 -6.09 8.93 12.49
CA LEU A 322 -4.85 8.71 11.76
C LEU A 322 -3.63 8.64 12.69
N ARG A 323 -3.53 9.56 13.67
CA ARG A 323 -2.48 9.55 14.69
C ARG A 323 -2.53 8.28 15.54
N LYS A 324 -3.73 7.86 15.95
CA LYS A 324 -3.92 6.61 16.70
C LYS A 324 -3.49 5.40 15.88
N VAL A 325 -3.91 5.28 14.61
CA VAL A 325 -3.51 4.16 13.74
C VAL A 325 -2.00 4.12 13.59
N ALA A 326 -1.36 5.27 13.35
CA ALA A 326 0.08 5.37 13.21
C ALA A 326 0.82 4.98 14.50
N SER A 327 0.37 5.47 15.66
CA SER A 327 0.99 5.15 16.96
C SER A 327 0.82 3.66 17.34
N ASP A 328 -0.37 3.10 17.11
CA ASP A 328 -0.68 1.69 17.42
C ASP A 328 0.04 0.70 16.50
N ALA A 329 0.49 1.16 15.31
CA ALA A 329 1.24 0.39 14.34
C ALA A 329 2.75 0.32 14.66
N ILE A 330 3.29 1.32 15.35
CA ILE A 330 4.72 1.38 15.68
C ILE A 330 5.12 0.17 16.52
N VAL A 331 6.19 -0.52 16.09
CA VAL A 331 6.70 -1.71 16.76
C VAL A 331 8.00 -1.39 17.49
N LEU A 332 8.01 -1.58 18.79
CA LEU A 332 9.23 -1.54 19.61
C LEU A 332 9.98 -2.87 19.43
N LEU A 333 11.04 -2.86 18.65
CA LEU A 333 11.81 -4.07 18.32
C LEU A 333 12.79 -4.47 19.43
N LYS A 334 13.45 -3.49 20.06
CA LYS A 334 14.44 -3.67 21.11
C LYS A 334 14.38 -2.48 22.09
N ASN A 335 14.54 -2.71 23.40
CA ASN A 335 14.59 -1.65 24.41
C ASN A 335 15.33 -2.15 25.67
N GLU A 336 16.64 -2.25 25.58
CA GLU A 336 17.51 -2.60 26.71
C GLU A 336 17.74 -1.39 27.60
N ASP A 337 17.98 -1.62 28.88
CA ASP A 337 18.24 -0.58 29.90
C ASP A 337 17.13 0.53 29.98
N ASN A 338 15.95 0.29 29.43
CA ASN A 338 14.86 1.25 29.39
C ASN A 338 15.28 2.61 28.80
N VAL A 339 16.03 2.60 27.67
CA VAL A 339 16.37 3.81 26.92
C VAL A 339 15.13 4.59 26.49
N LEU A 340 14.08 3.88 26.14
CA LEU A 340 12.72 4.43 25.91
C LEU A 340 11.80 4.12 27.10
N PRO A 341 10.85 5.01 27.43
CA PRO A 341 10.58 6.30 26.81
C PRO A 341 11.57 7.40 27.26
N MET A 342 11.81 8.37 26.36
CA MET A 342 12.65 9.54 26.60
C MET A 342 11.98 10.60 27.47
N ASN A 343 12.79 11.47 28.08
CA ASN A 343 12.30 12.57 28.90
C ASN A 343 12.19 13.86 28.09
N LYS A 344 10.97 14.41 27.96
CA LYS A 344 10.67 15.65 27.24
C LYS A 344 11.42 16.87 27.75
N ASN A 345 11.81 16.87 29.03
CA ASN A 345 12.47 17.99 29.71
C ASN A 345 14.00 17.97 29.57
N LYS A 346 14.56 17.02 28.81
CA LYS A 346 16.00 16.96 28.52
C LYS A 346 16.22 17.35 27.04
N ARG A 347 17.40 17.93 26.77
CA ARG A 347 17.87 18.24 25.43
C ARG A 347 17.97 16.95 24.60
N ILE A 348 17.56 17.03 23.33
CA ILE A 348 17.49 15.88 22.43
C ILE A 348 18.26 16.21 21.15
N ALA A 349 19.10 15.30 20.69
CA ALA A 349 19.68 15.32 19.36
C ALA A 349 18.83 14.47 18.43
N VAL A 350 18.38 15.07 17.33
CA VAL A 350 17.71 14.40 16.20
C VAL A 350 18.72 14.25 15.08
N ILE A 351 19.03 13.02 14.70
CA ILE A 351 20.04 12.70 13.70
C ILE A 351 19.42 11.89 12.57
N GLY A 352 19.97 12.01 11.37
CA GLY A 352 19.75 11.10 10.28
C GLY A 352 18.91 11.62 9.14
N PRO A 353 18.98 10.93 7.98
CA PRO A 353 18.44 11.40 6.72
C PRO A 353 16.91 11.46 6.71
N ASN A 354 16.24 10.53 7.41
CA ASN A 354 14.77 10.45 7.42
C ASN A 354 14.11 11.41 8.42
N SER A 355 14.89 12.12 9.26
CA SER A 355 14.31 13.00 10.29
C SER A 355 13.47 14.14 9.73
N LYS A 356 13.89 14.76 8.63
CA LYS A 356 13.18 15.86 7.95
C LYS A 356 12.42 15.44 6.69
N ILE A 357 12.25 14.12 6.49
CA ILE A 357 11.43 13.55 5.43
C ILE A 357 10.17 12.99 6.06
N ALA A 358 9.01 13.47 5.62
CA ALA A 358 7.75 12.85 6.01
C ALA A 358 7.54 11.59 5.15
N ALA A 359 8.02 10.43 5.63
CA ALA A 359 7.78 9.15 4.98
C ALA A 359 6.35 8.69 5.28
N TYR A 360 5.37 9.29 4.59
CA TYR A 360 3.95 9.05 4.82
C TYR A 360 3.42 7.86 4.02
N SER A 361 4.00 7.53 2.85
CA SER A 361 3.60 6.43 1.97
C SER A 361 4.77 5.96 1.13
N GLY A 362 4.69 4.74 0.59
CA GLY A 362 5.50 4.34 -0.55
C GLY A 362 5.02 5.00 -1.85
N GLY A 363 5.69 4.72 -2.98
CA GLY A 363 5.43 5.34 -4.27
C GLY A 363 4.43 4.56 -5.13
N GLY A 364 3.98 5.18 -6.23
CA GLY A 364 3.10 4.55 -7.22
C GLY A 364 1.65 5.01 -7.17
N SER A 365 0.74 4.18 -7.70
CA SER A 365 -0.69 4.50 -7.80
C SER A 365 -1.38 4.67 -6.44
N ALA A 366 -0.87 4.03 -5.39
CA ALA A 366 -1.37 4.19 -4.01
C ALA A 366 -1.03 5.57 -3.40
N THR A 367 -0.15 6.35 -4.02
CA THR A 367 0.25 7.68 -3.54
C THR A 367 -0.87 8.69 -3.73
N LEU A 368 -1.04 9.57 -2.76
CA LEU A 368 -1.99 10.68 -2.80
C LEU A 368 -1.36 11.96 -2.23
N LYS A 369 -2.01 13.10 -2.47
CA LYS A 369 -1.65 14.37 -1.83
C LYS A 369 -2.26 14.41 -0.42
N PRO A 370 -1.46 14.31 0.66
CA PRO A 370 -1.98 14.35 2.02
C PRO A 370 -2.45 15.77 2.38
N TYR A 371 -3.36 15.90 3.34
CA TYR A 371 -3.72 17.20 3.93
C TYR A 371 -2.50 17.90 4.53
N GLU A 372 -1.74 17.15 5.29
CA GLU A 372 -0.48 17.50 5.92
C GLU A 372 0.36 16.22 6.02
N ALA A 373 1.67 16.32 6.00
CA ALA A 373 2.56 15.22 6.34
C ALA A 373 3.61 15.75 7.31
N VAL A 374 3.54 15.29 8.56
CA VAL A 374 4.39 15.78 9.65
C VAL A 374 5.69 15.00 9.66
N THR A 375 6.84 15.71 9.58
CA THR A 375 8.15 15.04 9.66
C THR A 375 8.43 14.54 11.07
N PRO A 376 9.29 13.50 11.25
CA PRO A 376 9.75 13.07 12.57
C PRO A 376 10.36 14.21 13.39
N PHE A 377 11.16 15.08 12.74
CA PHE A 377 11.76 16.26 13.37
C PHE A 377 10.70 17.20 13.92
N ASP A 378 9.68 17.56 13.12
CA ASP A 378 8.60 18.45 13.57
C ASP A 378 7.77 17.84 14.69
N GLY A 379 7.55 16.52 14.64
CA GLY A 379 6.90 15.75 15.70
C GLY A 379 7.66 15.83 17.02
N ILE A 380 8.98 15.60 17.00
CA ILE A 380 9.83 15.70 18.18
C ILE A 380 9.87 17.14 18.69
N VAL A 381 10.10 18.14 17.83
CA VAL A 381 10.15 19.56 18.21
C VAL A 381 8.85 20.02 18.87
N SER A 382 7.71 19.60 18.33
CA SER A 382 6.40 19.97 18.89
C SER A 382 6.09 19.34 20.24
N SER A 383 6.76 18.24 20.60
CA SER A 383 6.51 17.46 21.83
C SER A 383 7.58 17.68 22.91
N ALA A 384 8.81 18.05 22.52
CA ALA A 384 9.92 18.32 23.44
C ALA A 384 9.71 19.65 24.19
N SER A 385 9.99 19.67 25.50
CA SER A 385 9.96 20.89 26.35
C SER A 385 11.35 21.56 26.44
N ALA A 386 12.42 20.84 26.09
CA ALA A 386 13.80 21.32 26.02
C ALA A 386 14.25 21.52 24.57
N GLY A 387 15.46 22.03 24.37
CA GLY A 387 16.02 22.25 23.03
C GLY A 387 16.19 20.97 22.23
N VAL A 388 16.01 21.09 20.91
CA VAL A 388 16.23 20.01 19.93
C VAL A 388 17.32 20.46 18.98
N ASP A 389 18.39 19.68 18.89
CA ASP A 389 19.49 19.87 17.96
C ASP A 389 19.36 18.90 16.79
N PHE A 390 19.96 19.25 15.65
CA PHE A 390 19.84 18.47 14.44
C PHE A 390 21.19 18.25 13.74
N ALA A 391 21.39 17.03 13.24
CA ALA A 391 22.45 16.71 12.29
C ALA A 391 21.93 15.78 11.20
N GLN A 392 22.14 16.16 9.93
CA GLN A 392 21.70 15.37 8.77
C GLN A 392 22.43 14.01 8.69
N GLY A 393 23.69 13.96 9.01
CA GLY A 393 24.55 12.79 8.82
C GLY A 393 24.81 12.53 7.34
N VAL A 394 23.95 11.75 6.72
CA VAL A 394 24.05 11.38 5.30
C VAL A 394 22.75 11.67 4.56
N TYR A 395 22.77 11.58 3.23
CA TYR A 395 21.57 11.57 2.41
C TYR A 395 21.12 10.14 2.13
N ALA A 396 19.79 9.91 2.18
CA ALA A 396 19.18 8.61 1.88
C ALA A 396 18.34 8.62 0.59
N HIS A 397 18.33 9.72 -0.16
CA HIS A 397 17.57 9.83 -1.40
C HIS A 397 18.19 8.98 -2.53
N GLN A 398 17.37 8.35 -3.33
CA GLN A 398 17.76 7.68 -4.58
C GLN A 398 17.82 8.69 -5.72
N LEU A 399 16.81 9.55 -5.80
CA LEU A 399 16.73 10.71 -6.67
C LEU A 399 16.87 11.96 -5.79
N LEU A 400 17.45 13.05 -6.32
CA LEU A 400 17.58 14.30 -5.57
C LEU A 400 16.22 14.77 -5.03
N PRO A 401 16.14 15.32 -3.81
CA PRO A 401 14.88 15.77 -3.22
C PRO A 401 14.13 16.75 -4.12
N VAL A 402 12.84 16.50 -4.35
CA VAL A 402 12.01 17.40 -5.17
C VAL A 402 12.00 18.79 -4.57
N ILE A 403 12.27 19.78 -5.39
CA ILE A 403 12.10 21.19 -5.03
C ILE A 403 10.72 21.70 -5.45
N GLY A 404 10.29 22.80 -4.90
CA GLY A 404 8.97 23.39 -5.20
C GLY A 404 8.60 24.36 -4.10
N LYS A 405 8.46 23.89 -2.87
CA LYS A 405 8.22 24.75 -1.68
C LYS A 405 9.37 25.70 -1.37
N GLN A 406 10.59 25.35 -1.80
CA GLN A 406 11.80 26.18 -1.70
C GLN A 406 11.84 27.29 -2.76
N LEU A 407 11.05 27.14 -3.82
CA LEU A 407 10.96 28.12 -4.89
C LEU A 407 9.99 29.26 -4.54
N ARG A 408 10.14 30.36 -5.25
CA ARG A 408 9.20 31.48 -5.27
C ARG A 408 8.79 31.78 -6.70
N THR A 409 7.53 32.13 -6.90
CA THR A 409 7.06 32.75 -8.16
C THR A 409 7.67 34.14 -8.34
N GLN A 410 7.51 34.74 -9.52
CA GLN A 410 8.06 36.07 -9.81
C GLN A 410 7.53 37.15 -8.85
N ASP A 411 6.31 36.99 -8.32
CA ASP A 411 5.68 37.91 -7.37
C ASP A 411 5.90 37.48 -5.89
N GLY A 412 6.79 36.49 -5.63
CA GLY A 412 7.26 36.09 -4.28
C GLY A 412 6.42 35.04 -3.56
N ARG A 413 5.35 34.53 -4.16
CA ARG A 413 4.56 33.42 -3.57
C ARG A 413 5.35 32.10 -3.55
N VAL A 414 5.05 31.21 -2.61
CA VAL A 414 5.69 29.90 -2.52
C VAL A 414 5.29 29.04 -3.70
N GLY A 415 6.28 28.49 -4.42
CA GLY A 415 6.07 27.62 -5.57
C GLY A 415 6.69 28.15 -6.86
N PHE A 416 6.16 27.68 -7.97
CA PHE A 416 6.62 28.01 -9.32
C PHE A 416 5.42 28.17 -10.25
N SER A 417 5.59 28.92 -11.36
CA SER A 417 4.61 29.04 -12.44
C SER A 417 4.80 27.90 -13.44
N LEU A 418 3.71 27.24 -13.82
CA LEU A 418 3.64 26.18 -14.81
C LEU A 418 2.73 26.60 -15.96
N LYS A 419 3.33 26.84 -17.13
CA LYS A 419 2.67 27.35 -18.33
C LYS A 419 2.56 26.30 -19.41
N PHE A 420 1.41 26.18 -20.06
CA PHE A 420 1.10 25.16 -21.05
C PHE A 420 0.96 25.77 -22.46
N PHE A 421 1.50 25.09 -23.48
CA PHE A 421 1.57 25.57 -24.86
C PHE A 421 1.41 24.42 -25.87
N ASN A 422 0.87 24.73 -27.05
CA ASN A 422 0.88 23.84 -28.22
C ASN A 422 2.14 24.00 -29.08
N ASN A 423 2.92 25.06 -28.90
CA ASN A 423 4.09 25.38 -29.72
C ASN A 423 5.38 25.15 -28.91
N ALA A 424 6.42 24.72 -29.60
CA ALA A 424 7.75 24.49 -29.03
C ALA A 424 8.37 25.77 -28.45
N PRO A 425 9.26 25.64 -27.42
CA PRO A 425 10.07 26.79 -26.98
C PRO A 425 10.79 27.48 -28.15
N GLY A 426 10.88 28.80 -28.09
CA GLY A 426 11.50 29.62 -29.16
C GLY A 426 10.60 29.93 -30.36
N THR A 427 9.38 29.39 -30.44
CA THR A 427 8.40 29.74 -31.47
C THR A 427 7.94 31.18 -31.29
N LEU A 428 7.92 31.96 -32.37
CA LEU A 428 7.45 33.34 -32.34
C LEU A 428 5.96 33.39 -32.01
N ASN A 429 5.55 34.27 -31.10
CA ASN A 429 4.15 34.44 -30.64
C ASN A 429 3.53 33.15 -30.11
N ARG A 430 4.24 32.42 -29.27
CA ARG A 430 3.80 31.18 -28.60
C ARG A 430 2.56 31.46 -27.75
N GLU A 431 1.42 30.86 -28.10
CA GLU A 431 0.13 31.06 -27.45
C GLU A 431 0.06 30.29 -26.14
N LEU A 432 -0.24 30.99 -25.02
CA LEU A 432 -0.46 30.42 -23.72
C LEU A 432 -1.86 29.77 -23.66
N LEU A 433 -1.93 28.49 -23.40
CA LEU A 433 -3.19 27.75 -23.19
C LEU A 433 -3.71 27.90 -21.76
N GLU A 434 -2.82 27.72 -20.79
CA GLU A 434 -3.13 27.73 -19.36
C GLU A 434 -1.89 28.06 -18.56
N GLU A 435 -2.07 28.72 -17.40
CA GLU A 435 -1.03 28.93 -16.39
C GLU A 435 -1.55 28.50 -15.02
N ARG A 436 -0.71 27.78 -14.27
CA ARG A 436 -0.97 27.34 -12.91
C ARG A 436 0.21 27.63 -12.00
N GLU A 437 -0.07 27.74 -10.72
CA GLU A 437 0.95 27.78 -9.67
C GLU A 437 0.97 26.44 -8.96
N GLU A 438 2.16 25.88 -8.85
CA GLU A 438 2.38 24.58 -8.20
C GLU A 438 3.49 24.68 -7.16
N THR A 439 3.45 23.77 -6.19
CA THR A 439 4.42 23.70 -5.09
C THR A 439 5.20 22.38 -5.05
N ASP A 440 4.93 21.47 -5.98
CA ASP A 440 5.61 20.19 -6.15
C ASP A 440 6.15 20.08 -7.57
N PHE A 441 7.49 20.12 -7.71
CA PHE A 441 8.15 20.11 -9.02
C PHE A 441 8.28 18.70 -9.61
N SER A 442 7.20 17.90 -9.46
CA SER A 442 7.12 16.54 -10.00
C SER A 442 5.77 16.26 -10.67
N PRO A 443 5.28 17.12 -11.59
CA PRO A 443 3.99 16.92 -12.22
C PRO A 443 3.98 15.66 -13.09
N PHE A 444 2.99 14.79 -12.87
CA PHE A 444 2.70 13.65 -13.71
C PHE A 444 1.37 13.88 -14.43
N PHE A 445 1.43 14.23 -15.72
CA PHE A 445 0.29 14.60 -16.55
C PHE A 445 -0.46 13.39 -17.10
N LEU A 446 -0.73 12.42 -16.25
CA LEU A 446 -1.37 11.17 -16.64
C LEU A 446 -2.77 11.40 -17.21
N ASP A 447 -3.52 12.25 -16.52
CA ASP A 447 -4.93 12.54 -16.73
C ASP A 447 -5.18 14.03 -17.05
N TYR A 448 -4.11 14.79 -17.33
CA TYR A 448 -4.24 16.19 -17.74
C TYR A 448 -4.94 16.27 -19.10
N ASN A 449 -5.95 17.12 -19.19
CA ASN A 449 -6.68 17.39 -20.42
C ASN A 449 -7.07 18.86 -20.51
N HIS A 450 -6.93 19.43 -21.71
CA HIS A 450 -7.39 20.76 -22.05
C HIS A 450 -8.09 20.71 -23.41
N PRO A 451 -9.24 21.41 -23.63
CA PRO A 451 -10.03 21.31 -24.87
C PRO A 451 -9.24 21.58 -26.14
N ASN A 452 -8.25 22.46 -26.08
CA ASN A 452 -7.43 22.87 -27.22
C ASN A 452 -6.04 22.18 -27.24
N LEU A 453 -5.83 21.08 -26.49
CA LEU A 453 -4.54 20.45 -26.41
C LEU A 453 -4.22 19.65 -27.68
N HIS A 454 -3.04 19.89 -28.25
CA HIS A 454 -2.54 19.12 -29.38
C HIS A 454 -1.94 17.79 -28.91
N SER A 455 -1.73 16.86 -29.86
CA SER A 455 -1.15 15.55 -29.57
C SER A 455 0.32 15.63 -29.09
N ILE A 456 1.06 16.69 -29.46
CA ILE A 456 2.34 17.08 -28.91
C ILE A 456 2.14 18.49 -28.35
N TRP A 457 2.50 18.70 -27.11
CA TRP A 457 2.38 19.96 -26.40
C TRP A 457 3.55 20.13 -25.43
N TYR A 458 3.68 21.32 -24.87
CA TYR A 458 4.85 21.76 -24.13
C TYR A 458 4.44 22.41 -22.83
N ALA A 459 5.34 22.36 -21.84
CA ALA A 459 5.17 23.06 -20.58
C ALA A 459 6.50 23.74 -20.18
N ASP A 460 6.38 24.97 -19.69
CA ASP A 460 7.48 25.72 -19.09
C ASP A 460 7.19 25.86 -17.59
N ALA A 461 8.11 25.35 -16.76
CA ALA A 461 8.03 25.47 -15.30
C ALA A 461 9.10 26.43 -14.81
N GLU A 462 8.68 27.61 -14.28
CA GLU A 462 9.55 28.71 -13.91
C GLU A 462 9.42 29.05 -12.43
N GLY A 463 10.53 29.09 -11.71
CA GLY A 463 10.58 29.49 -10.30
C GLY A 463 11.93 30.13 -9.93
N TYR A 464 12.00 30.73 -8.76
CA TYR A 464 13.16 31.43 -8.24
C TYR A 464 13.67 30.76 -6.98
N PHE A 465 14.91 30.32 -6.99
CA PHE A 465 15.56 29.58 -5.89
C PHE A 465 16.58 30.48 -5.18
N THR A 466 16.47 30.62 -3.87
CA THR A 466 17.44 31.35 -3.05
C THR A 466 18.00 30.36 -2.02
N PRO A 467 19.26 29.89 -2.15
CA PRO A 467 19.87 28.98 -1.20
C PRO A 467 20.16 29.67 0.13
N ASP A 468 19.98 28.94 1.24
CA ASP A 468 20.31 29.41 2.59
C ASP A 468 21.82 29.32 2.89
N GLU A 469 22.52 28.41 2.21
CA GLU A 469 23.96 28.16 2.36
C GLU A 469 24.66 28.22 0.99
N SER A 470 25.89 28.77 0.97
CA SER A 470 26.75 28.71 -0.22
C SER A 470 27.33 27.31 -0.41
N GLY A 471 27.61 26.91 -1.62
CA GLY A 471 28.28 25.66 -1.99
C GLY A 471 27.82 25.08 -3.29
N THR A 472 28.32 23.90 -3.60
CA THR A 472 27.91 23.13 -4.79
C THR A 472 26.52 22.55 -4.57
N TYR A 473 25.60 22.84 -5.46
CA TYR A 473 24.28 22.24 -5.52
C TYR A 473 24.19 21.29 -6.72
N ASP A 474 23.72 20.07 -6.46
CA ASP A 474 23.37 19.11 -7.47
C ASP A 474 21.90 19.27 -7.85
N PHE A 475 21.62 19.35 -9.15
CA PHE A 475 20.28 19.34 -9.73
C PHE A 475 20.08 18.05 -10.49
N GLY A 476 18.84 17.49 -10.46
CA GLY A 476 18.49 16.26 -11.15
C GLY A 476 17.16 16.39 -11.87
N LEU A 477 17.11 16.01 -13.14
CA LEU A 477 15.92 16.06 -13.97
C LEU A 477 15.59 14.68 -14.52
N CYS A 478 14.43 14.12 -14.10
CA CYS A 478 13.79 12.98 -14.76
C CYS A 478 12.68 13.48 -15.68
N VAL A 479 12.46 12.80 -16.80
CA VAL A 479 11.36 13.13 -17.71
C VAL A 479 10.69 11.87 -18.27
N ARG A 480 9.41 11.98 -18.52
CA ARG A 480 8.67 11.16 -19.46
C ARG A 480 8.13 12.10 -20.54
N GLY A 481 8.75 12.06 -21.72
CA GLY A 481 8.76 13.10 -22.74
C GLY A 481 10.19 13.55 -22.97
N THR A 482 10.44 14.81 -23.25
CA THR A 482 11.79 15.40 -23.32
C THR A 482 11.85 16.65 -22.45
N GLY A 483 13.01 16.96 -21.86
CA GLY A 483 13.13 18.15 -21.01
C GLY A 483 14.54 18.71 -20.88
N LYS A 484 14.63 20.01 -20.62
CA LYS A 484 15.89 20.74 -20.41
C LYS A 484 15.75 21.65 -19.19
N LEU A 485 16.79 21.68 -18.36
CA LEU A 485 16.87 22.58 -17.21
C LEU A 485 17.83 23.73 -17.51
N TYR A 486 17.35 24.92 -17.26
CA TYR A 486 18.17 26.15 -17.32
C TYR A 486 18.22 26.81 -15.94
N VAL A 487 19.39 27.29 -15.55
CA VAL A 487 19.61 28.15 -14.38
C VAL A 487 20.17 29.47 -14.84
N ASP A 488 19.50 30.60 -14.54
CA ASP A 488 19.81 31.97 -15.05
C ASP A 488 20.03 32.00 -16.57
N GLY A 489 19.24 31.21 -17.32
CA GLY A 489 19.31 31.12 -18.78
C GLY A 489 20.43 30.22 -19.33
N GLN A 490 21.31 29.70 -18.48
CA GLN A 490 22.33 28.75 -18.87
C GLN A 490 21.80 27.31 -18.83
N LEU A 491 21.96 26.55 -19.93
CA LEU A 491 21.59 25.14 -19.98
C LEU A 491 22.45 24.31 -18.99
N LEU A 492 21.84 23.74 -17.98
CA LEU A 492 22.49 22.90 -16.97
C LEU A 492 22.30 21.40 -17.22
N ILE A 493 21.07 20.97 -17.60
CA ILE A 493 20.76 19.58 -17.88
C ILE A 493 20.01 19.45 -19.20
N ASN A 494 20.43 18.51 -20.04
CA ASN A 494 19.76 18.18 -21.29
C ASN A 494 19.31 16.71 -21.23
N ASN A 495 18.04 16.47 -20.90
CA ASN A 495 17.38 15.17 -20.92
C ASN A 495 16.39 15.07 -22.09
N ALA A 496 16.81 15.59 -23.28
CA ALA A 496 16.01 15.59 -24.50
C ALA A 496 16.72 14.91 -25.68
N ASP A 497 18.02 15.07 -25.80
CA ASP A 497 18.76 14.64 -27.00
C ASP A 497 19.20 13.16 -26.87
N GLU A 498 19.76 12.78 -25.74
CA GLU A 498 20.10 11.39 -25.39
C GLU A 498 19.38 11.00 -24.12
N GLN A 499 18.59 9.94 -24.19
CA GLN A 499 17.78 9.48 -23.05
C GLN A 499 18.11 8.02 -22.69
N LYS A 500 18.18 7.73 -21.38
CA LYS A 500 18.34 6.39 -20.81
C LYS A 500 17.08 6.02 -20.03
N PRO A 501 16.53 4.81 -20.23
CA PRO A 501 15.37 4.37 -19.45
C PRO A 501 15.71 4.27 -17.97
N GLY A 502 14.75 4.65 -17.10
CA GLY A 502 14.85 4.63 -15.65
C GLY A 502 13.54 4.26 -14.98
N SER A 503 13.53 4.27 -13.65
CA SER A 503 12.40 3.86 -12.81
C SER A 503 11.32 4.95 -12.63
N SER A 504 11.61 6.21 -12.98
CA SER A 504 10.66 7.31 -12.81
C SER A 504 9.36 7.08 -13.59
N PHE A 505 8.24 7.68 -13.12
CA PHE A 505 6.93 7.62 -13.76
C PHE A 505 6.44 6.18 -14.01
N LEU A 506 6.43 5.35 -12.95
CA LEU A 506 6.01 3.94 -13.00
C LEU A 506 6.87 3.09 -13.97
N GLY A 507 8.18 3.37 -14.03
CA GLY A 507 9.11 2.68 -14.92
C GLY A 507 9.05 3.09 -16.39
N THR A 508 8.36 4.21 -16.71
CA THR A 508 8.20 4.68 -18.10
C THR A 508 9.02 5.92 -18.44
N GLY A 509 9.73 6.48 -17.46
CA GLY A 509 10.54 7.69 -17.63
C GLY A 509 12.04 7.43 -17.79
N THR A 510 12.82 8.50 -17.71
CA THR A 510 14.30 8.43 -17.80
C THR A 510 14.94 8.21 -16.44
N VAL A 511 16.22 7.82 -16.43
CA VAL A 511 17.10 8.05 -15.28
C VAL A 511 17.16 9.54 -14.94
N GLU A 512 17.57 9.85 -13.72
CA GLU A 512 17.83 11.23 -13.31
C GLU A 512 19.16 11.71 -13.95
N GLU A 513 19.06 12.60 -14.93
CA GLU A 513 20.25 13.32 -15.46
C GLU A 513 20.61 14.44 -14.49
N LYS A 514 21.92 14.55 -14.17
CA LYS A 514 22.41 15.47 -13.13
C LYS A 514 23.30 16.57 -13.71
N GLY A 515 23.21 17.75 -13.09
CA GLY A 515 24.09 18.89 -13.31
C GLY A 515 24.42 19.58 -11.99
N SER A 516 25.62 20.17 -11.87
CA SER A 516 26.05 20.80 -10.64
C SER A 516 26.42 22.25 -10.89
N LEU A 517 26.14 23.13 -9.92
CA LEU A 517 26.44 24.55 -9.98
C LEU A 517 26.81 25.08 -8.59
N GLU A 518 27.80 25.97 -8.52
CA GLU A 518 28.12 26.72 -7.30
C GLU A 518 27.07 27.82 -7.09
N LEU A 519 26.40 27.79 -5.95
CA LEU A 519 25.40 28.78 -5.54
C LEU A 519 25.88 29.55 -4.31
N ILE A 520 25.49 30.83 -4.23
CA ILE A 520 25.84 31.73 -3.13
C ILE A 520 24.60 31.95 -2.24
N ALA A 521 24.74 31.79 -0.94
CA ALA A 521 23.67 32.02 0.04
C ALA A 521 23.07 33.44 -0.15
N GLY A 522 21.73 33.51 -0.10
CA GLY A 522 20.97 34.77 -0.28
C GLY A 522 20.89 35.31 -1.69
N GLN A 523 21.61 34.72 -2.67
CA GLN A 523 21.46 35.09 -4.09
C GLN A 523 20.31 34.32 -4.71
N THR A 524 19.46 35.00 -5.47
CA THR A 524 18.31 34.36 -6.14
C THR A 524 18.68 33.91 -7.55
N TYR A 525 18.35 32.70 -7.92
CA TYR A 525 18.60 32.06 -9.21
C TYR A 525 17.29 31.74 -9.89
N LYS A 526 17.16 32.05 -11.18
CA LYS A 526 16.00 31.67 -11.97
C LYS A 526 16.14 30.21 -12.43
N ILE A 527 15.18 29.36 -12.09
CA ILE A 527 15.07 27.98 -12.51
C ILE A 527 14.00 27.88 -13.59
N LEU A 528 14.32 27.30 -14.74
CA LEU A 528 13.38 27.06 -15.83
C LEU A 528 13.53 25.61 -16.34
N VAL A 529 12.44 24.83 -16.30
CA VAL A 529 12.35 23.56 -17.02
C VAL A 529 11.48 23.76 -18.25
N GLU A 530 12.05 23.55 -19.43
CA GLU A 530 11.30 23.39 -20.67
C GLU A 530 11.04 21.92 -20.91
N TRP A 531 9.78 21.52 -21.02
CA TRP A 531 9.38 20.13 -21.20
C TRP A 531 8.44 19.95 -22.39
N ALA A 532 8.50 18.78 -23.04
CA ALA A 532 7.59 18.38 -24.10
C ALA A 532 6.99 17.00 -23.82
N SER A 533 5.73 16.81 -24.25
CA SER A 533 4.88 15.65 -23.92
C SER A 533 5.47 14.30 -24.34
N GLU A 534 4.93 13.22 -23.78
CA GLU A 534 5.40 11.83 -23.90
C GLU A 534 5.74 11.41 -25.33
N LYS A 535 4.97 11.86 -26.33
CA LYS A 535 5.23 11.52 -27.74
C LYS A 535 6.60 11.98 -28.27
N THR A 536 7.27 12.88 -27.57
CA THR A 536 8.64 13.33 -27.91
C THR A 536 9.72 12.42 -27.31
N SER A 537 9.37 11.51 -26.38
CA SER A 537 10.31 10.59 -25.73
C SER A 537 11.01 9.70 -26.75
N LYS A 538 12.33 9.53 -26.57
CA LYS A 538 13.18 8.66 -27.39
C LYS A 538 13.34 7.25 -26.80
N ILE A 539 12.95 7.06 -25.52
CA ILE A 539 13.00 5.75 -24.88
C ILE A 539 11.75 4.93 -25.18
N LYS A 540 11.96 3.62 -25.39
CA LYS A 540 10.89 2.64 -25.48
C LYS A 540 11.28 1.44 -24.62
N VAL A 541 10.54 1.16 -23.57
CA VAL A 541 10.76 0.02 -22.69
C VAL A 541 9.84 -1.11 -23.14
N PRO A 542 10.38 -2.28 -23.53
CA PRO A 542 9.56 -3.43 -23.89
C PRO A 542 8.68 -3.90 -22.72
N GLY A 543 7.46 -4.33 -23.02
CA GLY A 543 6.53 -4.87 -22.01
C GLY A 543 5.84 -3.83 -21.13
N ILE A 544 6.01 -2.55 -21.41
CA ILE A 544 5.31 -1.45 -20.72
C ILE A 544 4.22 -0.87 -21.63
N VAL A 545 3.04 -0.66 -21.05
CA VAL A 545 1.96 0.07 -21.72
C VAL A 545 2.15 1.56 -21.47
N TYR A 546 2.31 2.33 -22.55
CA TYR A 546 2.36 3.79 -22.48
C TYR A 546 0.95 4.38 -22.39
N PHE A 547 0.75 5.33 -21.49
CA PHE A 547 -0.54 5.99 -21.23
C PHE A 547 -0.32 7.42 -20.71
N GLY A 548 -1.31 8.30 -20.90
CA GLY A 548 -1.24 9.71 -20.48
C GLY A 548 -0.25 10.54 -21.30
N HIS A 549 0.12 11.70 -20.78
CA HIS A 549 0.89 12.70 -21.51
C HIS A 549 2.35 12.83 -21.07
N GLY A 550 2.78 12.09 -20.04
CA GLY A 550 4.12 12.15 -19.50
C GLY A 550 4.24 13.06 -18.28
N GLY A 551 5.46 13.55 -18.04
CA GLY A 551 5.75 14.39 -16.87
C GLY A 551 7.23 14.71 -16.74
N PHE A 552 7.57 15.52 -15.74
CA PHE A 552 8.95 15.80 -15.37
C PHE A 552 9.08 15.89 -13.84
N ARG A 553 10.29 15.66 -13.33
CA ARG A 553 10.63 15.77 -11.91
C ARG A 553 11.95 16.47 -11.79
N LEU A 554 11.97 17.60 -11.07
CA LEU A 554 13.17 18.33 -10.74
C LEU A 554 13.48 18.22 -9.25
N GLY A 555 14.66 17.68 -8.96
CA GLY A 555 15.23 17.65 -7.62
C GLY A 555 16.46 18.54 -7.52
N ALA A 556 16.78 19.02 -6.31
CA ALA A 556 18.04 19.66 -6.00
C ALA A 556 18.44 19.44 -4.53
N ALA A 557 19.74 19.32 -4.30
CA ALA A 557 20.32 19.28 -2.96
C ALA A 557 21.71 19.90 -2.95
N ARG A 558 22.08 20.52 -1.82
CA ARG A 558 23.45 20.90 -1.57
C ARG A 558 24.29 19.64 -1.42
N ARG A 559 25.43 19.57 -2.10
CA ARG A 559 26.36 18.46 -1.95
C ARG A 559 27.04 18.53 -0.60
N ILE A 560 26.90 17.46 0.21
CA ILE A 560 27.62 17.28 1.47
C ILE A 560 28.51 16.05 1.34
N SER A 561 29.74 16.11 1.85
CA SER A 561 30.57 14.93 2.05
C SER A 561 29.93 14.02 3.12
N SER A 562 29.76 12.74 2.80
CA SER A 562 29.20 11.75 3.76
C SER A 562 30.06 11.68 5.02
N GLU A 563 31.41 11.79 4.90
CA GLU A 563 32.33 11.76 6.04
C GLU A 563 32.12 12.97 6.96
N GLU A 564 32.10 14.19 6.40
CA GLU A 564 31.86 15.43 7.19
C GLU A 564 30.47 15.39 7.87
N GLY A 565 29.47 14.89 7.17
CA GLY A 565 28.14 14.75 7.76
C GLY A 565 28.09 13.74 8.90
N ILE A 566 28.74 12.59 8.76
CA ILE A 566 28.84 11.56 9.80
C ILE A 566 29.63 12.10 11.00
N GLU A 567 30.77 12.81 10.79
CA GLU A 567 31.55 13.43 11.86
C GLU A 567 30.73 14.46 12.64
N ALA A 568 29.95 15.30 11.97
CA ALA A 568 29.05 16.25 12.63
C ALA A 568 27.99 15.55 13.48
N ALA A 569 27.43 14.44 12.98
CA ALA A 569 26.43 13.62 13.69
C ALA A 569 27.05 12.94 14.92
N VAL A 570 28.25 12.38 14.80
CA VAL A 570 29.00 11.73 15.88
C VAL A 570 29.36 12.75 16.98
N LYS A 571 29.80 13.94 16.58
CA LYS A 571 30.08 15.02 17.53
C LYS A 571 28.83 15.40 18.33
N LEU A 572 27.69 15.63 17.62
CA LEU A 572 26.44 15.96 18.28
C LEU A 572 25.99 14.84 19.23
N ALA A 573 26.18 13.58 18.85
CA ALA A 573 25.82 12.41 19.65
C ALA A 573 26.69 12.32 20.94
N SER A 574 27.98 12.68 20.87
CA SER A 574 28.89 12.68 22.05
C SER A 574 28.59 13.80 23.05
N GLU A 575 27.92 14.87 22.59
CA GLU A 575 27.60 16.06 23.39
C GLU A 575 26.18 16.07 23.97
N THR A 576 25.38 15.02 23.68
CA THR A 576 23.95 14.98 24.03
C THR A 576 23.57 13.65 24.71
N ASP A 577 22.74 13.71 25.79
CA ASP A 577 22.34 12.53 26.55
C ASP A 577 21.28 11.69 25.87
N GLN A 578 20.38 12.33 25.14
CA GLN A 578 19.24 11.68 24.48
C GLN A 578 19.32 11.87 22.97
N ILE A 579 19.38 10.78 22.23
CA ILE A 579 19.56 10.81 20.78
C ILE A 579 18.50 9.94 20.12
N VAL A 580 17.84 10.49 19.10
CA VAL A 580 16.97 9.74 18.18
C VAL A 580 17.57 9.83 16.78
N LEU A 581 17.93 8.68 16.22
CA LEU A 581 18.47 8.58 14.88
C LEU A 581 17.41 7.98 13.94
N PHE A 582 17.06 8.71 12.89
CA PHE A 582 16.09 8.31 11.88
C PHE A 582 16.79 7.86 10.60
N ALA A 583 16.55 6.60 10.23
CA ALA A 583 17.00 6.02 8.97
C ALA A 583 15.87 5.22 8.33
N GLY A 584 16.00 4.88 7.07
CA GLY A 584 14.98 4.09 6.41
C GLY A 584 14.91 4.29 4.90
N LEU A 585 13.77 3.95 4.38
CA LEU A 585 13.42 4.06 2.98
C LEU A 585 12.44 5.23 2.77
N SER A 586 12.05 5.45 1.50
CA SER A 586 11.04 6.42 1.10
C SER A 586 10.28 5.88 -0.11
N SER A 587 9.33 6.66 -0.62
CA SER A 587 8.60 6.37 -1.86
C SER A 587 9.48 6.21 -3.11
N GLU A 588 10.76 6.55 -3.02
CA GLU A 588 11.74 6.34 -4.10
C GLU A 588 12.39 4.97 -4.04
N TRP A 589 12.42 4.34 -2.86
CA TRP A 589 13.01 3.02 -2.62
C TRP A 589 11.99 1.89 -2.63
N GLU A 590 10.75 2.18 -2.25
CA GLU A 590 9.63 1.25 -2.28
C GLU A 590 8.49 1.89 -3.08
N SER A 591 8.30 1.43 -4.31
CA SER A 591 7.35 2.02 -5.26
C SER A 591 6.78 0.98 -6.22
N GLU A 592 5.58 1.23 -6.67
CA GLU A 592 5.01 0.52 -7.81
C GLU A 592 5.87 0.72 -9.06
N GLY A 593 6.05 -0.37 -9.82
CA GLY A 593 6.79 -0.41 -11.08
C GLY A 593 8.21 -0.96 -10.95
N GLU A 594 8.79 -1.05 -9.75
CA GLU A 594 10.14 -1.56 -9.54
C GLU A 594 10.28 -2.26 -8.19
N ASP A 595 10.93 -3.44 -8.19
CA ASP A 595 11.30 -4.15 -6.98
C ASP A 595 12.63 -3.64 -6.43
N ARG A 596 12.81 -3.68 -5.11
CA ARG A 596 14.06 -3.36 -4.45
C ARG A 596 15.17 -4.32 -4.89
N LEU A 597 16.37 -3.81 -5.11
CA LEU A 597 17.55 -4.62 -5.46
C LEU A 597 18.19 -5.28 -4.24
N SER A 598 17.94 -4.76 -3.03
CA SER A 598 18.59 -5.17 -1.79
C SER A 598 17.71 -4.84 -0.59
N MET A 599 17.88 -5.58 0.50
CA MET A 599 17.31 -5.25 1.82
C MET A 599 18.13 -4.20 2.59
N LYS A 600 19.28 -3.78 2.09
CA LYS A 600 20.13 -2.80 2.78
C LYS A 600 19.44 -1.45 2.86
N LEU A 601 19.79 -0.69 3.88
CA LEU A 601 19.48 0.73 3.95
C LEU A 601 20.18 1.52 2.83
N PRO A 602 19.77 2.76 2.54
CA PRO A 602 20.47 3.64 1.60
C PRO A 602 21.96 3.79 1.93
N PRO A 603 22.79 4.13 0.95
CA PRO A 603 24.25 4.22 1.12
C PRO A 603 24.66 5.05 2.34
N TYR A 604 25.68 4.60 3.04
CA TYR A 604 26.27 5.21 4.26
C TYR A 604 25.34 5.23 5.50
N SER A 605 24.07 4.81 5.40
CA SER A 605 23.16 4.80 6.55
C SER A 605 23.62 3.84 7.66
N ASP A 606 24.07 2.63 7.31
CA ASP A 606 24.58 1.66 8.29
C ASP A 606 25.86 2.15 8.98
N GLU A 607 26.74 2.85 8.24
CA GLU A 607 27.96 3.46 8.79
C GLU A 607 27.61 4.60 9.75
N LEU A 608 26.70 5.50 9.37
CA LEU A 608 26.19 6.57 10.24
C LEU A 608 25.65 5.99 11.55
N ILE A 609 24.78 4.97 11.46
CA ILE A 609 24.18 4.34 12.63
C ILE A 609 25.25 3.74 13.54
N SER A 610 26.18 2.94 13.00
CA SER A 610 27.25 2.31 13.79
C SER A 610 28.13 3.34 14.50
N ARG A 611 28.59 4.38 13.79
CA ARG A 611 29.46 5.42 14.37
C ARG A 611 28.76 6.28 15.43
N VAL A 612 27.46 6.54 15.26
CA VAL A 612 26.63 7.24 16.27
C VAL A 612 26.43 6.37 17.51
N LEU A 613 26.16 5.07 17.34
CA LEU A 613 26.02 4.10 18.44
C LEU A 613 27.34 3.93 19.22
N ASP A 614 28.48 3.93 18.53
CA ASP A 614 29.79 3.91 19.18
C ASP A 614 30.05 5.17 20.04
N ALA A 615 29.56 6.33 19.55
CA ALA A 615 29.69 7.60 20.29
C ALA A 615 28.71 7.69 21.47
N ASN A 616 27.49 7.17 21.32
CA ASN A 616 26.48 7.14 22.37
C ASN A 616 25.57 5.90 22.26
N PRO A 617 25.81 4.86 23.08
CA PRO A 617 25.00 3.62 23.01
C PRO A 617 23.56 3.78 23.49
N ASN A 618 23.17 4.91 24.08
CA ASN A 618 21.78 5.21 24.44
C ASN A 618 21.01 5.87 23.30
N THR A 619 21.51 5.76 22.07
CA THR A 619 20.79 6.21 20.85
C THR A 619 19.60 5.29 20.57
N VAL A 620 18.42 5.90 20.31
CA VAL A 620 17.24 5.22 19.78
C VAL A 620 17.31 5.27 18.25
N VAL A 621 17.35 4.10 17.61
CA VAL A 621 17.31 4.00 16.15
C VAL A 621 15.86 3.78 15.70
N VAL A 622 15.34 4.68 14.90
CA VAL A 622 13.98 4.60 14.32
C VAL A 622 14.08 4.31 12.83
N ILE A 623 13.53 3.17 12.41
CA ILE A 623 13.51 2.74 11.02
C ILE A 623 12.15 3.05 10.41
N GLN A 624 12.16 3.74 9.28
CA GLN A 624 10.98 3.99 8.44
C GLN A 624 11.11 3.18 7.14
N SER A 625 10.33 2.13 7.01
CA SER A 625 10.27 1.30 5.80
C SER A 625 8.93 0.57 5.74
N GLY A 626 8.45 0.24 4.56
CA GLY A 626 7.23 -0.57 4.39
C GLY A 626 7.48 -2.05 4.52
N THR A 627 8.72 -2.50 4.24
CA THR A 627 9.15 -3.90 4.26
C THR A 627 10.43 -4.06 5.08
N PRO A 628 10.87 -5.30 5.40
CA PRO A 628 12.08 -5.55 6.18
C PRO A 628 13.36 -4.94 5.58
N VAL A 629 14.25 -4.47 6.44
CA VAL A 629 15.60 -4.01 6.11
C VAL A 629 16.64 -4.78 6.90
N GLU A 630 17.86 -4.89 6.37
CA GLU A 630 19.01 -5.43 7.10
C GLU A 630 19.46 -4.44 8.18
N MET A 631 19.86 -4.96 9.34
CA MET A 631 20.32 -4.16 10.49
C MET A 631 21.64 -4.73 11.03
N PRO A 632 22.77 -4.56 10.31
CA PRO A 632 24.04 -5.17 10.73
C PRO A 632 24.56 -4.66 12.09
N TRP A 633 24.09 -3.49 12.52
CA TRP A 633 24.41 -2.80 13.76
C TRP A 633 23.51 -3.19 14.96
N ILE A 634 22.58 -4.16 14.79
CA ILE A 634 21.55 -4.48 15.79
C ILE A 634 22.09 -4.86 17.17
N GLU A 635 23.25 -5.53 17.23
CA GLU A 635 23.87 -5.93 18.50
C GLU A 635 24.43 -4.73 19.27
N GLN A 636 24.83 -3.66 18.57
CA GLN A 636 25.30 -2.41 19.19
C GLN A 636 24.14 -1.57 19.75
N ALA A 637 22.97 -1.62 19.12
CA ALA A 637 21.82 -0.79 19.47
C ALA A 637 21.08 -1.34 20.69
N LYS A 638 20.84 -0.50 21.70
CA LYS A 638 20.00 -0.82 22.86
C LYS A 638 18.52 -0.63 22.60
N SER A 639 18.15 0.30 21.72
CA SER A 639 16.75 0.60 21.43
C SER A 639 16.53 0.81 19.94
N VAL A 640 15.57 0.04 19.39
CA VAL A 640 15.20 0.07 17.96
C VAL A 640 13.70 0.06 17.80
N VAL A 641 13.20 0.94 16.94
CA VAL A 641 11.79 1.13 16.65
C VAL A 641 11.55 0.99 15.15
N GLN A 642 10.55 0.20 14.73
CA GLN A 642 10.03 0.17 13.38
C GLN A 642 8.80 1.07 13.29
N ALA A 643 8.89 2.16 12.54
CA ALA A 643 7.85 3.19 12.47
C ALA A 643 7.03 3.17 11.17
N TRP A 644 7.38 2.32 10.20
CA TRP A 644 6.70 2.15 8.92
C TRP A 644 6.60 3.46 8.11
N TYR A 645 5.68 3.52 7.14
CA TYR A 645 5.16 4.75 6.51
C TYR A 645 3.88 5.12 7.25
N GLY A 646 3.93 6.20 8.01
CA GLY A 646 2.93 6.50 9.06
C GLY A 646 1.75 7.39 8.62
N GLY A 647 1.54 7.65 7.33
CA GLY A 647 0.48 8.53 6.85
C GLY A 647 0.67 10.00 7.26
N ASN A 648 -0.43 10.76 7.30
CA ASN A 648 -0.43 12.19 7.65
C ASN A 648 0.32 12.50 8.96
N GLU A 649 0.12 11.66 9.97
CA GLU A 649 0.53 11.92 11.36
C GLU A 649 1.83 11.21 11.75
N CYS A 650 2.63 10.75 10.76
CA CYS A 650 3.81 9.91 11.00
C CYS A 650 4.76 10.50 12.06
N GLY A 651 5.11 11.78 11.97
CA GLY A 651 6.03 12.41 12.93
C GLY A 651 5.45 12.57 14.34
N ARG A 652 4.16 12.94 14.45
CA ARG A 652 3.49 13.07 15.77
C ARG A 652 3.34 11.71 16.45
N ALA A 653 2.97 10.67 15.68
CA ALA A 653 2.84 9.31 16.19
C ALA A 653 4.17 8.75 16.72
N ILE A 654 5.27 9.01 15.99
CA ILE A 654 6.62 8.64 16.43
C ILE A 654 6.96 9.36 17.74
N ALA A 655 6.71 10.66 17.84
CA ALA A 655 6.96 11.43 19.05
C ALA A 655 6.16 10.90 20.26
N ASP A 656 4.88 10.52 20.05
CA ASP A 656 4.03 9.93 21.10
C ASP A 656 4.65 8.67 21.70
N VAL A 657 5.20 7.81 20.83
CA VAL A 657 5.87 6.58 21.28
C VAL A 657 7.20 6.91 21.94
N ILE A 658 8.06 7.72 21.32
CA ILE A 658 9.38 8.06 21.84
C ILE A 658 9.30 8.67 23.25
N PHE A 659 8.31 9.53 23.51
CA PHE A 659 8.12 10.16 24.81
C PHE A 659 7.20 9.38 25.76
N GLY A 660 6.61 8.28 25.32
CA GLY A 660 5.75 7.42 26.14
C GLY A 660 4.37 8.00 26.41
N ASP A 661 3.89 8.94 25.60
CA ASP A 661 2.48 9.39 25.59
C ASP A 661 1.59 8.24 25.10
N THR A 662 2.10 7.44 24.18
CA THR A 662 1.51 6.16 23.77
C THR A 662 2.45 5.01 24.11
N ASN A 663 1.95 3.98 24.78
CA ASN A 663 2.68 2.74 25.01
C ASN A 663 2.65 1.90 23.72
N PRO A 664 3.81 1.55 23.12
CA PRO A 664 3.85 0.78 21.87
C PRO A 664 3.13 -0.56 22.02
N SER A 665 2.36 -0.91 21.01
CA SER A 665 1.53 -2.12 21.00
C SER A 665 1.49 -2.79 19.62
N GLY A 666 2.22 -2.25 18.65
CA GLY A 666 2.37 -2.84 17.32
C GLY A 666 3.13 -4.16 17.35
N LYS A 667 2.82 -5.07 16.45
CA LYS A 667 3.48 -6.37 16.25
C LYS A 667 3.90 -6.51 14.80
N LEU A 668 5.05 -7.14 14.55
CA LEU A 668 5.51 -7.35 13.18
C LEU A 668 4.54 -8.24 12.39
N PRO A 669 3.96 -7.75 11.29
CA PRO A 669 3.11 -8.56 10.41
C PRO A 669 3.95 -9.34 9.39
N LEU A 670 5.26 -9.17 9.42
CA LEU A 670 6.26 -9.78 8.56
C LEU A 670 7.42 -10.29 9.41
N THR A 671 7.97 -11.43 9.06
CA THR A 671 9.25 -11.89 9.62
C THR A 671 10.39 -11.03 9.09
N PHE A 672 11.27 -10.53 9.95
CA PHE A 672 12.47 -9.80 9.56
C PHE A 672 13.65 -10.78 9.49
N PRO A 673 14.16 -11.13 8.31
CA PRO A 673 15.36 -11.95 8.16
C PRO A 673 16.63 -11.16 8.55
N GLN A 674 17.70 -11.83 8.91
CA GLN A 674 18.99 -11.16 9.15
C GLN A 674 19.59 -10.62 7.84
N THR A 675 19.43 -11.37 6.76
CA THR A 675 19.81 -10.98 5.39
C THR A 675 18.81 -11.51 4.39
N VAL A 676 18.78 -10.92 3.19
CA VAL A 676 17.90 -11.39 2.11
C VAL A 676 18.14 -12.87 1.77
N LYS A 677 19.37 -13.39 1.96
CA LYS A 677 19.72 -14.80 1.69
C LYS A 677 19.02 -15.79 2.60
N GLN A 678 18.53 -15.37 3.77
CA GLN A 678 17.75 -16.21 4.67
C GLN A 678 16.26 -16.26 4.31
N ASN A 679 15.80 -15.44 3.36
CA ASN A 679 14.41 -15.48 2.93
C ASN A 679 14.17 -16.65 1.98
N PRO A 680 13.07 -17.41 2.10
CA PRO A 680 12.77 -18.56 1.26
C PRO A 680 12.71 -18.24 -0.24
N THR A 681 12.37 -16.99 -0.58
CA THR A 681 12.23 -16.56 -1.97
C THR A 681 13.56 -16.14 -2.62
N TYR A 682 14.68 -16.14 -1.90
CA TYR A 682 15.94 -15.57 -2.38
C TYR A 682 16.37 -16.07 -3.78
N LEU A 683 16.18 -17.34 -4.06
CA LEU A 683 16.54 -17.96 -5.36
C LEU A 683 15.41 -17.87 -6.41
N ASN A 684 14.18 -17.52 -5.99
CA ASN A 684 12.99 -17.64 -6.82
C ASN A 684 12.21 -16.33 -6.95
N TYR A 685 12.71 -15.20 -6.41
CA TYR A 685 11.92 -13.98 -6.35
C TYR A 685 11.82 -13.29 -7.71
N ARG A 686 12.94 -13.13 -8.41
CA ARG A 686 12.96 -12.41 -9.68
C ARG A 686 12.57 -13.33 -10.83
N SER A 687 11.81 -12.79 -11.80
CA SER A 687 11.43 -13.56 -12.99
C SER A 687 12.63 -13.88 -13.86
N GLU A 688 12.64 -15.08 -14.44
CA GLU A 688 13.62 -15.54 -15.41
C GLU A 688 12.88 -16.22 -16.56
N GLY A 689 13.14 -15.79 -17.79
CA GLY A 689 12.47 -16.31 -18.98
C GLY A 689 10.94 -16.13 -18.93
N GLY A 690 10.44 -15.03 -18.37
CA GLY A 690 9.01 -14.74 -18.24
C GLY A 690 8.29 -15.59 -17.20
N ARG A 691 9.01 -16.23 -16.27
CA ARG A 691 8.44 -17.05 -15.18
C ARG A 691 9.08 -16.70 -13.86
N VAL A 692 8.29 -16.82 -12.80
CA VAL A 692 8.75 -16.78 -11.41
C VAL A 692 8.23 -18.01 -10.68
N LEU A 693 9.11 -18.71 -9.99
CA LEU A 693 8.76 -19.93 -9.27
C LEU A 693 8.37 -19.56 -7.83
N TYR A 694 7.23 -20.06 -7.39
CA TYR A 694 6.79 -20.00 -5.99
C TYR A 694 7.28 -21.28 -5.28
N GLY A 695 8.62 -21.45 -5.28
CA GLY A 695 9.27 -22.70 -4.87
C GLY A 695 9.25 -22.95 -3.36
N GLU A 696 8.98 -21.93 -2.57
CA GLU A 696 8.74 -22.03 -1.13
C GLU A 696 7.41 -22.69 -0.77
N ASP A 697 6.50 -22.84 -1.74
CA ASP A 697 5.19 -23.46 -1.57
C ASP A 697 4.42 -22.81 -0.40
N VAL A 698 3.90 -23.61 0.57
CA VAL A 698 3.19 -23.12 1.75
C VAL A 698 4.11 -22.51 2.82
N TYR A 699 5.42 -22.60 2.64
CA TYR A 699 6.42 -22.15 3.61
C TYR A 699 6.81 -20.68 3.42
N VAL A 700 5.80 -19.78 3.40
CA VAL A 700 6.00 -18.33 3.35
C VAL A 700 6.17 -17.77 4.76
N GLY A 701 7.07 -16.79 4.91
CA GLY A 701 7.29 -16.08 6.16
C GLY A 701 7.68 -16.99 7.32
N TYR A 702 7.09 -16.78 8.52
CA TYR A 702 7.44 -17.53 9.73
C TYR A 702 7.31 -19.06 9.58
N ARG A 703 6.46 -19.56 8.68
CA ARG A 703 6.30 -20.99 8.39
C ARG A 703 7.60 -21.63 7.94
N TYR A 704 8.36 -20.91 7.11
CA TYR A 704 9.68 -21.33 6.64
C TYR A 704 10.72 -21.35 7.77
N TYR A 705 10.79 -20.27 8.55
CA TYR A 705 11.77 -20.17 9.63
C TYR A 705 11.52 -21.20 10.73
N ASP A 706 10.26 -21.49 11.02
CA ASP A 706 9.88 -22.52 12.00
C ASP A 706 10.21 -23.93 11.49
N GLU A 707 9.92 -24.24 10.23
CA GLU A 707 10.21 -25.55 9.62
C GLU A 707 11.71 -25.88 9.60
N LEU A 708 12.54 -24.89 9.31
CA LEU A 708 13.99 -25.06 9.26
C LEU A 708 14.71 -24.72 10.57
N GLU A 709 13.97 -24.37 11.62
CA GLU A 709 14.51 -23.91 12.91
C GLU A 709 15.50 -22.74 12.80
N LEU A 710 15.39 -21.96 11.71
CA LEU A 710 16.25 -20.80 11.47
C LEU A 710 15.83 -19.63 12.37
N LYS A 711 16.80 -18.97 12.97
CA LYS A 711 16.55 -17.77 13.79
C LYS A 711 16.48 -16.54 12.87
N PRO A 712 15.31 -15.91 12.69
CA PRO A 712 15.22 -14.62 12.03
C PRO A 712 15.82 -13.51 12.90
N LEU A 713 15.98 -12.30 12.33
CA LEU A 713 16.34 -11.12 13.11
C LEU A 713 15.23 -10.81 14.13
N PHE A 714 13.99 -10.71 13.66
CA PHE A 714 12.79 -10.61 14.48
C PHE A 714 11.68 -11.52 13.91
N PRO A 715 11.01 -12.33 14.74
CA PRO A 715 9.97 -13.23 14.27
C PRO A 715 8.66 -12.49 13.99
N PHE A 716 7.80 -13.09 13.19
CA PHE A 716 6.41 -12.66 13.02
C PHE A 716 5.70 -12.50 14.37
N GLY A 717 4.91 -11.45 14.52
CA GLY A 717 4.20 -11.13 15.76
C GLY A 717 5.05 -10.49 16.85
N HIS A 718 6.37 -10.32 16.65
CA HIS A 718 7.25 -9.67 17.62
C HIS A 718 6.91 -8.18 17.79
N GLY A 719 7.00 -7.71 19.02
CA GLY A 719 6.88 -6.32 19.41
C GLY A 719 6.85 -6.21 20.93
N LEU A 720 7.61 -5.28 21.47
CA LEU A 720 7.74 -5.01 22.91
C LEU A 720 6.75 -3.92 23.34
N SER A 721 6.62 -3.74 24.65
CA SER A 721 5.82 -2.70 25.29
C SER A 721 6.63 -2.05 26.41
N TYR A 722 6.25 -0.86 26.86
CA TYR A 722 6.78 -0.22 28.08
C TYR A 722 6.21 -0.84 29.36
N THR A 723 5.43 -1.91 29.24
CA THR A 723 4.92 -2.73 30.34
C THR A 723 5.13 -4.21 30.03
N THR A 724 4.82 -5.09 30.97
CA THR A 724 4.99 -6.53 30.82
C THR A 724 3.65 -7.26 30.93
N PHE A 725 3.47 -8.29 30.11
CA PHE A 725 2.26 -9.09 30.10
C PHE A 725 2.57 -10.57 30.36
N GLU A 726 1.72 -11.24 31.14
CA GLU A 726 1.82 -12.64 31.47
C GLU A 726 0.56 -13.38 31.04
N LEU A 727 0.73 -14.46 30.26
CA LEU A 727 -0.33 -15.35 29.86
C LEU A 727 -0.39 -16.54 30.80
N SER A 728 -1.59 -16.95 31.19
CA SER A 728 -1.83 -18.09 32.08
C SER A 728 -3.22 -18.68 31.90
N SER A 729 -3.47 -19.82 32.54
CA SER A 729 -4.82 -20.43 32.66
C SER A 729 -5.52 -20.64 31.32
N LEU A 730 -4.82 -21.28 30.35
CA LEU A 730 -5.45 -21.69 29.10
C LEU A 730 -6.49 -22.81 29.40
N ASN A 731 -7.72 -22.55 29.00
CA ASN A 731 -8.83 -23.52 29.10
C ASN A 731 -9.52 -23.63 27.74
N LEU A 732 -9.69 -24.87 27.30
CA LEU A 732 -10.41 -25.20 26.07
C LEU A 732 -11.76 -25.77 26.42
N LYS A 733 -12.82 -25.23 25.84
CA LYS A 733 -14.19 -25.76 25.98
C LYS A 733 -14.74 -26.04 24.58
N ARG A 734 -15.03 -27.31 24.33
CA ARG A 734 -15.65 -27.70 23.06
C ARG A 734 -17.15 -27.38 23.13
N GLU A 735 -17.61 -26.42 22.33
CA GLU A 735 -19.01 -26.01 22.28
C GLU A 735 -19.84 -26.91 21.34
N SER A 736 -19.20 -27.42 20.28
CA SER A 736 -19.78 -28.37 19.32
C SER A 736 -18.69 -29.21 18.65
N GLU A 737 -19.03 -30.04 17.67
CA GLU A 737 -18.04 -30.78 16.89
C GLU A 737 -17.12 -29.86 16.08
N THR A 738 -17.58 -28.66 15.73
CA THR A 738 -16.89 -27.70 14.89
C THR A 738 -16.41 -26.45 15.61
N GLU A 739 -16.87 -26.19 16.86
CA GLU A 739 -16.61 -24.93 17.56
C GLU A 739 -15.82 -25.19 18.86
N LEU A 740 -14.71 -24.48 19.01
CA LEU A 740 -13.86 -24.48 20.19
C LEU A 740 -13.82 -23.09 20.83
N GLU A 741 -14.26 -22.96 22.05
CA GLU A 741 -14.02 -21.81 22.89
C GLU A 741 -12.65 -21.92 23.56
N ILE A 742 -11.82 -20.89 23.40
CA ILE A 742 -10.49 -20.78 23.99
C ILE A 742 -10.51 -19.63 24.97
N ASN A 743 -10.26 -19.89 26.24
CA ASN A 743 -10.17 -18.91 27.30
C ASN A 743 -8.73 -18.82 27.80
N VAL A 744 -8.13 -17.65 27.77
CA VAL A 744 -6.78 -17.38 28.29
C VAL A 744 -6.78 -16.16 29.19
N SER A 745 -6.08 -16.22 30.29
CA SER A 745 -5.92 -15.12 31.21
C SER A 745 -4.67 -14.31 30.88
N VAL A 746 -4.83 -12.99 30.75
CA VAL A 746 -3.74 -12.07 30.45
C VAL A 746 -3.64 -11.04 31.56
N LYS A 747 -2.48 -10.95 32.22
CA LYS A 747 -2.19 -10.01 33.29
C LYS A 747 -1.16 -8.99 32.82
N ASN A 748 -1.43 -7.72 33.04
CA ASN A 748 -0.42 -6.68 32.94
C ASN A 748 0.33 -6.63 34.29
N SER A 749 1.55 -7.18 34.34
CA SER A 749 2.36 -7.25 35.57
C SER A 749 3.28 -6.03 35.76
N GLY A 750 3.29 -5.08 34.81
CA GLY A 750 4.10 -3.87 34.89
C GLY A 750 3.37 -2.68 35.47
N ALA A 751 4.03 -1.52 35.48
CA ALA A 751 3.57 -0.29 36.14
C ALA A 751 2.81 0.68 35.21
N ARG A 752 2.67 0.35 33.93
CA ARG A 752 1.96 1.19 32.94
C ARG A 752 0.80 0.41 32.30
N ALA A 753 -0.29 1.12 32.02
CA ALA A 753 -1.34 0.57 31.18
C ALA A 753 -0.82 0.35 29.74
N GLY A 754 -1.35 -0.65 29.05
CA GLY A 754 -0.93 -0.95 27.68
C GLY A 754 -1.82 -1.95 26.98
N ALA A 755 -1.63 -2.10 25.67
CA ALA A 755 -2.29 -3.10 24.90
C ALA A 755 -1.32 -4.22 24.50
N GLU A 756 -1.84 -5.46 24.46
CA GLU A 756 -1.11 -6.63 23.99
C GLU A 756 -1.91 -7.36 22.92
N VAL A 757 -1.22 -8.01 21.98
CA VAL A 757 -1.83 -8.86 20.95
C VAL A 757 -1.67 -10.31 21.34
N ILE A 758 -2.77 -10.98 21.59
CA ILE A 758 -2.82 -12.40 21.90
C ILE A 758 -3.06 -13.16 20.59
N GLN A 759 -2.16 -14.09 20.28
CA GLN A 759 -2.10 -14.83 19.03
C GLN A 759 -2.35 -16.32 19.31
N VAL A 760 -3.30 -16.92 18.59
CA VAL A 760 -3.65 -18.33 18.70
C VAL A 760 -3.13 -19.08 17.49
N TYR A 761 -2.25 -20.02 17.71
CA TYR A 761 -1.69 -20.90 16.68
C TYR A 761 -2.23 -22.32 16.84
N VAL A 762 -2.40 -23.01 15.72
CA VAL A 762 -2.79 -24.42 15.66
C VAL A 762 -1.66 -25.23 15.00
N ALA A 763 -1.25 -26.31 15.66
CA ALA A 763 -0.18 -27.19 15.22
C ALA A 763 -0.68 -28.63 15.14
N PRO A 764 -0.63 -29.31 13.98
CA PRO A 764 -0.97 -30.72 13.87
C PRO A 764 0.12 -31.58 14.53
N VAL A 765 -0.27 -32.71 15.18
CA VAL A 765 0.71 -33.59 15.83
C VAL A 765 1.21 -34.69 14.89
N SER A 766 0.33 -35.25 14.07
CA SER A 766 0.68 -36.36 13.17
C SER A 766 0.05 -36.15 11.77
N PRO A 767 0.39 -35.08 11.08
CA PRO A 767 -0.25 -34.77 9.80
C PRO A 767 0.09 -35.84 8.74
N PRO A 768 -0.87 -36.21 7.85
CA PRO A 768 -0.65 -37.22 6.80
C PRO A 768 0.26 -36.74 5.67
N ILE A 769 0.47 -35.43 5.58
CA ILE A 769 1.38 -34.78 4.65
C ILE A 769 2.24 -33.78 5.41
N LYS A 770 3.33 -33.33 4.80
CA LYS A 770 4.17 -32.28 5.38
C LYS A 770 3.38 -30.96 5.45
N ARG A 771 3.27 -30.40 6.66
CA ARG A 771 2.55 -29.15 6.96
C ARG A 771 3.47 -28.20 7.72
N PRO A 772 3.21 -26.86 7.69
CA PRO A 772 3.87 -25.93 8.60
C PRO A 772 3.75 -26.39 10.07
N VAL A 773 4.81 -26.18 10.85
CA VAL A 773 4.88 -26.57 12.28
C VAL A 773 3.68 -26.02 13.07
N LYS A 774 3.27 -24.81 12.77
CA LYS A 774 2.06 -24.16 13.30
C LYS A 774 1.61 -23.04 12.39
N GLU A 775 0.36 -22.64 12.51
CA GLU A 775 -0.22 -21.56 11.75
C GLU A 775 -1.10 -20.67 12.63
N LEU A 776 -1.05 -19.35 12.43
CA LEU A 776 -1.95 -18.40 13.08
C LEU A 776 -3.40 -18.68 12.64
N LYS A 777 -4.31 -18.85 13.63
CA LYS A 777 -5.72 -19.15 13.34
C LYS A 777 -6.70 -18.18 14.02
N GLU A 778 -6.22 -17.38 14.99
CA GLU A 778 -7.00 -16.30 15.58
C GLU A 778 -6.09 -15.30 16.31
N PHE A 779 -6.56 -14.09 16.54
CA PHE A 779 -5.85 -13.06 17.31
C PHE A 779 -6.81 -12.02 17.92
N ALA A 780 -6.37 -11.38 19.01
CA ALA A 780 -7.09 -10.25 19.59
C ALA A 780 -6.10 -9.25 20.22
N LYS A 781 -6.33 -7.95 19.97
CA LYS A 781 -5.64 -6.89 20.69
C LYS A 781 -6.45 -6.46 21.90
N VAL A 782 -5.81 -6.45 23.08
CA VAL A 782 -6.50 -6.17 24.35
C VAL A 782 -5.75 -5.12 25.15
N TYR A 783 -6.46 -4.10 25.61
CA TYR A 783 -5.92 -3.07 26.49
C TYR A 783 -6.14 -3.50 27.95
N ILE A 784 -5.11 -3.39 28.80
CA ILE A 784 -5.11 -3.83 30.19
C ILE A 784 -4.42 -2.78 31.06
N GLU A 785 -5.12 -2.29 32.10
CA GLU A 785 -4.58 -1.37 33.09
C GLU A 785 -3.42 -1.99 33.88
N ALA A 786 -2.51 -1.15 34.38
CA ALA A 786 -1.38 -1.62 35.21
C ALA A 786 -1.86 -2.49 36.39
N GLY A 787 -1.21 -3.62 36.61
CA GLY A 787 -1.54 -4.58 37.65
C GLY A 787 -2.85 -5.35 37.47
N SER A 788 -3.64 -5.05 36.44
CA SER A 788 -4.94 -5.69 36.15
C SER A 788 -4.80 -6.97 35.31
N GLN A 789 -5.84 -7.79 35.33
CA GLN A 789 -5.94 -9.05 34.58
C GLN A 789 -7.27 -9.09 33.84
N LYS A 790 -7.26 -9.63 32.61
CA LYS A 790 -8.46 -9.89 31.81
C LYS A 790 -8.49 -11.34 31.33
N LEU A 791 -9.68 -11.93 31.30
CA LEU A 791 -9.95 -13.18 30.60
C LEU A 791 -10.31 -12.87 29.16
N ILE A 792 -9.54 -13.42 28.22
CA ILE A 792 -9.75 -13.25 26.79
C ILE A 792 -10.37 -14.53 26.25
N LYS A 793 -11.43 -14.36 25.48
CA LYS A 793 -12.21 -15.43 24.88
C LYS A 793 -12.08 -15.40 23.36
N PHE A 794 -11.77 -16.54 22.76
CA PHE A 794 -11.81 -16.76 21.31
C PHE A 794 -12.82 -17.86 21.00
N ASN A 795 -13.49 -17.74 19.87
CA ASN A 795 -14.30 -18.80 19.27
C ASN A 795 -13.62 -19.22 17.97
N LEU A 796 -13.16 -20.46 17.93
CA LEU A 796 -12.40 -21.00 16.81
C LEU A 796 -13.24 -22.05 16.06
N ASP A 797 -13.45 -21.82 14.76
CA ASP A 797 -13.96 -22.87 13.85
C ASP A 797 -12.87 -23.94 13.67
N LEU A 798 -13.02 -25.06 14.33
CA LEU A 798 -12.05 -26.15 14.34
C LEU A 798 -11.80 -26.72 12.94
N ILE A 799 -12.85 -26.87 12.14
CA ILE A 799 -12.73 -27.44 10.81
C ILE A 799 -11.85 -26.54 9.94
N ARG A 800 -12.14 -25.24 9.90
CA ARG A 800 -11.34 -24.29 9.14
C ARG A 800 -9.93 -24.13 9.71
N ALA A 801 -9.79 -24.12 11.02
CA ALA A 801 -8.50 -23.92 11.68
C ALA A 801 -7.51 -25.08 11.46
N THR A 802 -8.02 -26.30 11.29
CA THR A 802 -7.21 -27.51 11.14
C THR A 802 -7.04 -27.96 9.68
N SER A 803 -7.76 -27.32 8.73
CA SER A 803 -7.76 -27.70 7.33
C SER A 803 -6.48 -27.34 6.58
N PHE A 804 -6.17 -28.16 5.59
CA PHE A 804 -5.22 -27.91 4.50
C PHE A 804 -5.89 -28.26 3.17
N TRP A 805 -5.32 -27.83 2.05
CA TRP A 805 -5.86 -28.16 0.72
C TRP A 805 -5.36 -29.53 0.25
N ASP A 806 -6.29 -30.45 0.05
CA ASP A 806 -6.00 -31.78 -0.53
C ASP A 806 -6.17 -31.70 -2.06
N GLU A 807 -5.05 -31.65 -2.79
CA GLU A 807 -5.05 -31.54 -4.24
C GLU A 807 -5.71 -32.74 -4.93
N LYS A 808 -5.64 -33.95 -4.32
CA LYS A 808 -6.26 -35.15 -4.88
C LYS A 808 -7.78 -35.14 -4.74
N ALA A 809 -8.27 -34.62 -3.63
CA ALA A 809 -9.69 -34.48 -3.38
C ALA A 809 -10.25 -33.17 -3.98
N SER A 810 -9.40 -32.22 -4.41
CA SER A 810 -9.78 -30.88 -4.84
C SER A 810 -10.70 -30.18 -3.82
N SER A 811 -10.36 -30.28 -2.53
CA SER A 811 -11.16 -29.76 -1.42
C SER A 811 -10.30 -29.48 -0.18
N TRP A 812 -10.79 -28.62 0.70
CA TRP A 812 -10.22 -28.47 2.02
C TRP A 812 -10.47 -29.74 2.85
N ARG A 813 -9.44 -30.17 3.57
CA ARG A 813 -9.46 -31.37 4.42
C ARG A 813 -9.02 -31.04 5.83
N SER A 814 -9.91 -31.25 6.79
CA SER A 814 -9.64 -31.24 8.22
C SER A 814 -9.42 -32.69 8.66
N GLU A 815 -8.20 -33.05 9.02
CA GLU A 815 -7.82 -34.44 9.33
C GLU A 815 -8.18 -34.84 10.74
N ALA A 816 -8.60 -36.12 10.93
CA ALA A 816 -8.68 -36.71 12.25
C ALA A 816 -7.28 -36.85 12.86
N ASP A 817 -6.95 -35.98 13.81
CA ASP A 817 -5.63 -35.88 14.45
C ASP A 817 -5.76 -35.21 15.82
N THR A 818 -4.69 -35.20 16.58
CA THR A 818 -4.51 -34.33 17.74
C THR A 818 -3.87 -33.01 17.28
N TYR A 819 -4.44 -31.90 17.72
CA TYR A 819 -3.92 -30.57 17.42
C TYR A 819 -3.55 -29.87 18.72
N LYS A 820 -2.36 -29.26 18.73
CA LYS A 820 -1.95 -28.34 19.79
C LYS A 820 -2.50 -26.96 19.52
N ILE A 821 -3.13 -26.37 20.53
CA ILE A 821 -3.54 -24.97 20.56
C ILE A 821 -2.49 -24.21 21.36
N LEU A 822 -1.74 -23.34 20.68
CA LEU A 822 -0.63 -22.58 21.23
C LEU A 822 -1.05 -21.11 21.32
N VAL A 823 -1.09 -20.54 22.51
CA VAL A 823 -1.44 -19.14 22.72
C VAL A 823 -0.22 -18.38 23.22
N GLY A 824 0.17 -17.34 22.47
CA GLY A 824 1.36 -16.53 22.74
C GLY A 824 1.20 -15.09 22.25
N THR A 825 2.30 -14.35 22.23
CA THR A 825 2.36 -12.95 21.79
C THR A 825 3.18 -12.74 20.51
N SER A 826 3.75 -13.82 19.97
CA SER A 826 4.48 -13.87 18.70
C SER A 826 4.56 -15.31 18.19
N SER A 827 5.02 -15.52 16.96
CA SER A 827 5.25 -16.87 16.40
C SER A 827 6.37 -17.63 17.13
N ARG A 828 7.22 -16.93 17.85
CA ARG A 828 8.29 -17.51 18.69
C ARG A 828 8.27 -16.86 20.07
N GLY A 829 8.44 -17.68 21.09
CA GLY A 829 8.41 -17.20 22.46
C GLY A 829 7.80 -18.25 23.40
N LYS A 830 7.29 -17.77 24.53
CA LYS A 830 6.58 -18.62 25.47
C LYS A 830 5.12 -18.77 25.06
N PHE A 831 4.66 -20.01 24.95
CA PHE A 831 3.28 -20.35 24.74
C PHE A 831 2.67 -20.95 26.00
N VAL A 832 1.39 -20.66 26.24
CA VAL A 832 0.53 -21.54 27.02
C VAL A 832 -0.14 -22.48 26.01
N GLU A 833 -0.12 -23.80 26.28
CA GLU A 833 -0.56 -24.82 25.31
C GLU A 833 -1.59 -25.80 25.91
N SER A 834 -2.42 -26.32 25.04
CA SER A 834 -3.37 -27.39 25.33
C SER A 834 -3.67 -28.14 24.04
N GLU A 835 -4.28 -29.33 24.15
CA GLU A 835 -4.56 -30.18 23.00
C GLU A 835 -6.07 -30.32 22.76
N VAL A 836 -6.44 -30.49 21.49
CA VAL A 836 -7.79 -30.84 21.05
C VAL A 836 -7.71 -32.01 20.07
N VAL A 837 -8.60 -32.97 20.19
CA VAL A 837 -8.66 -34.15 19.32
C VAL A 837 -9.84 -34.01 18.36
N LEU A 838 -9.57 -34.13 17.07
CA LEU A 838 -10.57 -34.35 16.03
C LEU A 838 -10.64 -35.84 15.73
N ARG A 839 -11.82 -36.41 15.83
CA ARG A 839 -12.05 -37.88 15.70
C ARG A 839 -12.33 -38.30 14.26
N GLU A 840 -12.78 -37.38 13.43
CA GLU A 840 -13.22 -37.65 12.06
C GLU A 840 -12.55 -36.68 11.08
N THR A 841 -12.20 -37.21 9.91
CA THR A 841 -11.73 -36.40 8.79
C THR A 841 -12.93 -35.80 8.06
N THR A 842 -12.89 -34.45 7.86
CA THR A 842 -13.97 -33.71 7.22
C THR A 842 -13.44 -33.01 5.96
N TYR A 843 -14.21 -33.06 4.88
CA TYR A 843 -13.93 -32.34 3.65
C TYR A 843 -14.95 -31.22 3.47
N TRP A 844 -14.51 -30.08 2.96
CA TRP A 844 -15.39 -28.95 2.67
C TRP A 844 -14.87 -28.10 1.52
N SER A 845 -15.74 -27.26 0.93
CA SER A 845 -15.42 -26.30 -0.11
C SER A 845 -16.32 -25.05 0.04
N GLY A 846 -16.04 -24.01 -0.73
CA GLY A 846 -16.76 -22.74 -0.68
C GLY A 846 -16.19 -21.73 0.31
N LEU A 847 -16.92 -20.62 0.53
CA LEU A 847 -16.51 -19.50 1.42
C LEU A 847 -16.69 -19.81 2.90
#